data_d1929b189596b26b3daf0413e7cb2af2
#
_entry.id   d1929b189596b26b3daf0413e7cb2af2
#
_cell.length_a   1.000
_cell.length_b   1.000
_cell.length_c   1.000
_cell.angle_alpha   90.00
_cell.angle_beta   90.00
_cell.angle_gamma   90.00
#
_symmetry.space_group_name_H-M   'P 1'
#
loop_
_entity.id
_entity.type
_entity.pdbx_description
1 polymer ?
#
loop_
_entity_poly.entity_id
_entity_poly.type
_entity_poly.pdbx_seq_one_letter_code
_entity_poly.pdbx_strand_id
1 'polypeptide(L)'
;MNQGKQLFEFETVEEPQTKEETMCQRCGLYLTCKTPKIQPVGKGGLGIVILVDAPTPQKNGEDKLIGDEEYSFIRGALSQKGISITEDCTIMSVVQCALKPGSKIAAKHKSNCWPRTSQILRDLKPSLVFAMGGVAINTLSSHYGAGLDPTSTHGRTIPNYDPGCWIACGNTVDYYTRFGGKNSFLLGSVIDAGVKKLTNGFECPDIRLDETQYTLVETMDGVRKIMSEITNASYEVAFDIETTGLSPYMGHDILTFSVAISDTDGFCIGLHHKDTKWTDSNKQEIERLLVKFLLSKTPKIIQNFMFENIWANAKFGITIKNCVCDTMIREHILDNRQHVTGQKFQCFVRYGSAYGNTVNQANLANTPLCDVALYNVLDCRYMLRWKRDQDDEMNDRFEMAYQLFHNSMIPFTNMEHRGIKIDSGVLRKLEKDTEKRIKEIDDAEKRLRESGGMDTKSNFLKRFKIKYGKEFNRNSTKQNQELFFDIIGIKPTKLTTGAKNAGRGLDSIYNCATDNEVMQEILNNEDEGTDLHKFVEGCLEKAELTKLLGTYIKGILPLIGEDGYLHPSFLLHSVSTYRSSSEKPNFQNLPVRKKIASEMRRAFVPRNDLFLEVDFGANEVRYIATMSGDRNLIRDINNGVNFHRYFASLLFEKPESEITDEEYYQAKNGFVFPCFYGSYHVTIAKNYPEWKKSHVKKVEDKLWLRFRGVKEWQDRLTREYTRKGCIETSLGFRFVWGKDAPMSRNNQYNSPVQGTAFHRLLWAIQKIDRMFIRLGLRSVIVGQIHDSIVVDLAENEKLLVIKIIEKYMKCQAWEWDNIVSKETEYKIGKNLKDMSELRL
;
A
#
# COMPACT_ATOMS: atom_id res chain seq x y z
N MET A 1 47.01 -15.66 -77.67
CA MET A 1 47.80 -15.24 -76.51
C MET A 1 46.88 -14.35 -75.64
N ASN A 2 46.31 -14.87 -74.60
CA ASN A 2 46.14 -14.38 -73.34
C ASN A 2 45.13 -15.29 -72.59
N GLN A 3 45.70 -15.92 -71.56
CA GLN A 3 44.97 -16.82 -70.71
C GLN A 3 44.16 -16.02 -69.69
N GLY A 4 42.86 -16.25 -69.61
CA GLY A 4 41.98 -15.79 -68.57
C GLY A 4 42.08 -16.69 -67.35
N LYS A 5 42.43 -16.12 -66.21
CA LYS A 5 42.34 -16.76 -64.89
C LYS A 5 40.87 -16.90 -64.47
N GLN A 6 40.42 -18.14 -64.31
CA GLN A 6 39.19 -18.45 -63.57
C GLN A 6 39.45 -18.26 -62.09
N LEU A 7 38.73 -17.33 -61.45
CA LEU A 7 38.62 -17.21 -60.02
C LEU A 7 37.50 -18.20 -59.53
N PHE A 8 37.88 -19.18 -58.76
CA PHE A 8 36.95 -20.02 -58.01
C PHE A 8 36.40 -19.18 -56.89
N GLU A 9 35.13 -18.76 -56.93
CA GLU A 9 34.36 -18.31 -55.74
C GLU A 9 34.03 -19.53 -54.93
N PHE A 10 34.59 -19.61 -53.73
CA PHE A 10 34.12 -20.53 -52.68
C PHE A 10 32.81 -19.96 -52.16
N GLU A 11 31.69 -20.56 -52.53
CA GLU A 11 30.45 -20.42 -51.77
C GLU A 11 30.71 -21.00 -50.36
N THR A 12 30.80 -20.11 -49.37
CA THR A 12 30.75 -20.51 -47.98
C THR A 12 29.33 -20.99 -47.70
N VAL A 13 29.13 -22.29 -47.67
CA VAL A 13 27.91 -22.91 -47.16
C VAL A 13 27.81 -22.48 -45.69
N GLU A 14 26.94 -21.51 -45.41
CA GLU A 14 26.57 -21.19 -44.04
C GLU A 14 25.94 -22.44 -43.40
N GLU A 15 26.60 -23.06 -42.43
CA GLU A 15 25.98 -24.10 -41.61
C GLU A 15 24.67 -23.56 -41.02
N PRO A 16 23.58 -24.36 -41.02
CA PRO A 16 22.31 -23.92 -40.49
C PRO A 16 22.48 -23.51 -39.04
N GLN A 17 22.31 -22.23 -38.76
CA GLN A 17 22.39 -21.68 -37.39
C GLN A 17 21.42 -22.42 -36.49
N THR A 18 21.89 -22.86 -35.34
CA THR A 18 21.01 -23.48 -34.35
C THR A 18 19.95 -22.49 -33.85
N LYS A 19 18.80 -22.98 -33.41
CA LYS A 19 17.72 -22.12 -32.88
C LYS A 19 18.21 -21.25 -31.70
N GLU A 20 19.18 -21.74 -30.92
CA GLU A 20 19.82 -21.00 -29.83
C GLU A 20 20.70 -19.85 -30.31
N GLU A 21 21.46 -20.02 -31.42
CA GLU A 21 22.32 -18.97 -31.98
C GLU A 21 21.48 -17.82 -32.49
N THR A 22 20.36 -18.10 -33.13
CA THR A 22 19.40 -17.12 -33.61
C THR A 22 18.80 -16.30 -32.44
N MET A 23 18.48 -16.95 -31.31
CA MET A 23 17.97 -16.27 -30.12
C MET A 23 19.02 -15.35 -29.47
N CYS A 24 20.26 -15.78 -29.37
CA CYS A 24 21.37 -14.98 -28.87
C CYS A 24 21.64 -13.74 -29.72
N GLN A 25 21.58 -13.88 -31.05
CA GLN A 25 21.71 -12.75 -31.97
C GLN A 25 20.63 -11.69 -31.78
N ARG A 26 19.36 -12.10 -31.58
CA ARG A 26 18.25 -11.20 -31.28
C ARG A 26 18.41 -10.51 -29.92
N CYS A 27 18.97 -11.19 -28.89
CA CYS A 27 19.24 -10.66 -27.60
C CYS A 27 20.36 -9.61 -27.58
N GLY A 28 21.51 -9.94 -28.21
CA GLY A 28 22.70 -9.10 -28.39
C GLY A 28 23.56 -8.90 -27.13
N LEU A 29 23.19 -9.41 -25.94
CA LEU A 29 23.97 -9.23 -24.71
C LEU A 29 25.36 -9.90 -24.76
N TYR A 30 25.49 -11.04 -25.47
CA TYR A 30 26.75 -11.75 -25.58
C TYR A 30 27.88 -10.94 -26.24
N LEU A 31 27.53 -9.91 -27.00
CA LEU A 31 28.50 -9.00 -27.64
C LEU A 31 29.06 -7.96 -26.66
N THR A 32 28.43 -7.77 -25.53
CA THR A 32 28.74 -6.65 -24.61
C THR A 32 29.17 -7.09 -23.19
N CYS A 33 29.03 -8.37 -22.84
CA CYS A 33 29.50 -8.95 -21.58
C CYS A 33 30.90 -9.53 -21.75
N LYS A 34 31.63 -9.71 -20.64
CA LYS A 34 32.97 -10.27 -20.65
C LYS A 34 32.95 -11.82 -20.80
N THR A 35 31.98 -12.44 -20.12
CA THR A 35 31.79 -13.90 -20.14
C THR A 35 30.37 -14.19 -20.63
N PRO A 36 30.20 -14.55 -21.92
CA PRO A 36 28.87 -14.87 -22.46
C PRO A 36 28.41 -16.26 -22.07
N LYS A 37 27.10 -16.42 -21.91
CA LYS A 37 26.42 -17.70 -21.69
C LYS A 37 27.00 -18.49 -20.47
N ILE A 38 27.16 -17.81 -19.34
CA ILE A 38 27.70 -18.43 -18.11
C ILE A 38 26.91 -19.69 -17.74
N GLN A 39 27.64 -20.80 -17.58
CA GLN A 39 27.04 -22.08 -17.26
C GLN A 39 26.71 -22.20 -15.76
N PRO A 40 25.79 -23.09 -15.39
CA PRO A 40 25.53 -23.42 -13.99
C PRO A 40 26.80 -23.93 -13.29
N VAL A 41 26.93 -23.61 -11.97
CA VAL A 41 28.08 -23.98 -11.14
C VAL A 41 27.58 -24.65 -9.86
N GLY A 42 28.28 -25.69 -9.42
CA GLY A 42 27.98 -26.49 -8.21
C GLY A 42 27.50 -27.90 -8.55
N LYS A 43 27.52 -28.81 -7.57
CA LYS A 43 27.22 -30.24 -7.78
C LYS A 43 25.73 -30.60 -7.66
N GLY A 44 24.94 -29.78 -6.93
CA GLY A 44 23.48 -29.97 -6.79
C GLY A 44 23.08 -31.23 -6.01
N GLY A 45 23.92 -31.72 -5.08
CA GLY A 45 23.70 -33.00 -4.39
C GLY A 45 22.38 -33.13 -3.64
N LEU A 46 21.78 -31.99 -3.18
CA LEU A 46 20.46 -31.97 -2.53
C LEU A 46 19.32 -31.49 -3.47
N GLY A 47 19.59 -31.36 -4.77
CA GLY A 47 18.57 -30.85 -5.70
C GLY A 47 18.16 -29.41 -5.42
N ILE A 48 19.07 -28.60 -4.88
CA ILE A 48 18.82 -27.18 -4.60
C ILE A 48 19.38 -26.32 -5.75
N VAL A 49 18.56 -25.45 -6.31
CA VAL A 49 19.01 -24.45 -7.29
C VAL A 49 18.93 -23.05 -6.70
N ILE A 50 19.99 -22.25 -6.85
CA ILE A 50 20.00 -20.83 -6.57
C ILE A 50 19.89 -20.10 -7.92
N LEU A 51 18.71 -19.56 -8.23
CA LEU A 51 18.42 -18.88 -9.50
C LEU A 51 18.45 -17.37 -9.29
N VAL A 52 19.44 -16.70 -9.90
CA VAL A 52 19.55 -15.24 -9.86
C VAL A 52 19.02 -14.62 -11.16
N ASP A 53 18.72 -13.32 -11.15
CA ASP A 53 18.17 -12.60 -12.31
C ASP A 53 19.13 -12.59 -13.51
N ALA A 54 20.39 -12.24 -13.27
CA ALA A 54 21.47 -12.20 -14.26
C ALA A 54 22.83 -12.23 -13.55
N PRO A 55 23.94 -12.60 -14.26
CA PRO A 55 25.29 -12.56 -13.71
C PRO A 55 25.71 -11.16 -13.31
N THR A 56 26.57 -11.05 -12.31
CA THR A 56 27.15 -9.83 -11.80
C THR A 56 28.40 -9.44 -12.63
N PRO A 57 28.40 -8.26 -13.29
CA PRO A 57 29.58 -7.82 -14.05
C PRO A 57 30.71 -7.47 -13.07
N GLN A 58 31.93 -7.97 -13.33
CA GLN A 58 33.11 -7.70 -12.52
C GLN A 58 33.92 -6.55 -13.11
N LYS A 59 34.51 -5.73 -12.25
CA LYS A 59 35.42 -4.65 -12.69
C LYS A 59 36.68 -5.24 -13.35
N ASN A 60 37.25 -6.25 -12.72
CA ASN A 60 38.44 -6.99 -13.20
C ASN A 60 38.09 -8.47 -13.32
N GLY A 61 38.63 -9.14 -14.34
CA GLY A 61 38.40 -10.57 -14.59
C GLY A 61 37.05 -10.86 -15.29
N GLU A 62 36.63 -12.10 -15.24
CA GLU A 62 35.40 -12.62 -15.85
C GLU A 62 34.15 -12.24 -15.05
N ASP A 63 33.00 -12.16 -15.73
CA ASP A 63 31.68 -11.98 -15.09
C ASP A 63 31.35 -13.23 -14.25
N LYS A 64 30.69 -13.05 -13.09
CA LYS A 64 30.34 -14.14 -12.16
C LYS A 64 28.83 -14.26 -12.01
N LEU A 65 28.31 -15.48 -11.78
CA LEU A 65 26.90 -15.67 -11.45
C LEU A 65 26.46 -14.85 -10.24
N ILE A 66 27.32 -14.83 -9.19
CA ILE A 66 27.14 -14.05 -7.97
C ILE A 66 28.47 -13.40 -7.64
N GLY A 67 28.49 -12.16 -7.15
CA GLY A 67 29.69 -11.47 -6.67
C GLY A 67 30.31 -12.17 -5.44
N ASP A 68 31.60 -11.93 -5.16
CA ASP A 68 32.31 -12.65 -4.09
C ASP A 68 31.78 -12.35 -2.69
N GLU A 69 31.36 -11.11 -2.45
CA GLU A 69 30.76 -10.69 -1.18
C GLU A 69 29.40 -11.38 -0.98
N GLU A 70 28.55 -11.31 -1.99
CA GLU A 70 27.22 -11.91 -2.00
C GLU A 70 27.29 -13.44 -1.90
N TYR A 71 28.25 -14.05 -2.60
CA TYR A 71 28.49 -15.49 -2.51
C TYR A 71 28.87 -15.93 -1.10
N SER A 72 29.80 -15.20 -0.46
CA SER A 72 30.24 -15.49 0.90
C SER A 72 29.09 -15.34 1.90
N PHE A 73 28.20 -14.38 1.66
CA PHE A 73 27.05 -14.11 2.49
C PHE A 73 26.01 -15.25 2.42
N ILE A 74 25.63 -15.68 1.20
CA ILE A 74 24.70 -16.81 1.01
C ILE A 74 25.31 -18.10 1.56
N ARG A 75 26.59 -18.36 1.29
CA ARG A 75 27.31 -19.53 1.81
C ARG A 75 27.22 -19.58 3.34
N GLY A 76 27.47 -18.47 4.02
CA GLY A 76 27.39 -18.40 5.48
C GLY A 76 25.98 -18.70 5.99
N ALA A 77 24.94 -18.19 5.35
CA ALA A 77 23.57 -18.41 5.74
C ALA A 77 23.09 -19.86 5.50
N LEU A 78 23.49 -20.49 4.37
CA LEU A 78 23.19 -21.90 4.08
C LEU A 78 23.96 -22.83 5.02
N SER A 79 25.25 -22.55 5.33
CA SER A 79 26.06 -23.34 6.23
C SER A 79 25.48 -23.41 7.64
N GLN A 80 24.76 -22.38 8.11
CA GLN A 80 24.04 -22.41 9.40
C GLN A 80 22.92 -23.47 9.42
N LYS A 81 22.47 -23.93 8.23
CA LYS A 81 21.48 -25.00 8.05
C LYS A 81 22.11 -26.34 7.65
N GLY A 82 23.43 -26.45 7.70
CA GLY A 82 24.14 -27.65 7.29
C GLY A 82 24.22 -27.90 5.78
N ILE A 83 23.92 -26.88 4.95
CA ILE A 83 23.89 -26.97 3.49
C ILE A 83 25.19 -26.40 2.92
N SER A 84 25.87 -27.16 2.08
CA SER A 84 27.06 -26.74 1.34
C SER A 84 26.67 -26.13 0.01
N ILE A 85 27.01 -24.84 -0.22
CA ILE A 85 26.69 -24.17 -1.47
C ILE A 85 27.35 -24.81 -2.71
N THR A 86 28.52 -25.49 -2.54
CA THR A 86 29.28 -26.16 -3.61
C THR A 86 28.84 -27.58 -3.88
N GLU A 87 28.53 -28.33 -2.81
CA GLU A 87 28.18 -29.77 -2.92
C GLU A 87 26.67 -29.94 -3.13
N ASP A 88 25.86 -29.18 -2.41
CA ASP A 88 24.41 -29.41 -2.31
C ASP A 88 23.60 -28.56 -3.28
N CYS A 89 24.16 -27.42 -3.76
CA CYS A 89 23.47 -26.45 -4.60
C CYS A 89 24.04 -26.40 -6.02
N THR A 90 23.19 -25.96 -6.96
CA THR A 90 23.58 -25.48 -8.29
C THR A 90 23.21 -24.01 -8.41
N ILE A 91 24.15 -23.16 -8.79
CA ILE A 91 23.91 -21.72 -8.99
C ILE A 91 23.76 -21.46 -10.50
N MET A 92 22.70 -20.77 -10.89
CA MET A 92 22.45 -20.38 -12.30
C MET A 92 21.68 -19.07 -12.39
N SER A 93 21.52 -18.51 -13.58
CA SER A 93 20.80 -17.26 -13.81
C SER A 93 19.74 -17.37 -14.89
N VAL A 94 18.67 -16.56 -14.78
CA VAL A 94 17.60 -16.47 -15.80
C VAL A 94 18.16 -15.93 -17.11
N VAL A 95 18.90 -14.81 -17.06
CA VAL A 95 19.63 -14.24 -18.20
C VAL A 95 21.11 -14.59 -18.02
N GLN A 96 21.69 -15.31 -18.95
CA GLN A 96 23.00 -15.95 -18.81
C GLN A 96 24.21 -15.07 -19.18
N CYS A 97 23.97 -13.81 -19.53
CA CYS A 97 24.99 -12.81 -19.84
C CYS A 97 24.85 -11.61 -18.92
N ALA A 98 25.97 -11.10 -18.38
CA ALA A 98 25.94 -9.92 -17.52
C ALA A 98 25.51 -8.66 -18.31
N LEU A 99 24.80 -7.76 -17.63
CA LEU A 99 24.41 -6.47 -18.19
C LEU A 99 25.47 -5.42 -17.86
N LYS A 100 25.54 -4.35 -18.67
CA LYS A 100 26.33 -3.19 -18.31
C LYS A 100 25.84 -2.61 -16.97
N PRO A 101 26.75 -2.13 -16.09
CA PRO A 101 26.36 -1.53 -14.82
C PRO A 101 25.28 -0.45 -14.98
N GLY A 102 24.23 -0.51 -14.17
CA GLY A 102 23.11 0.44 -14.22
C GLY A 102 22.04 0.14 -15.30
N SER A 103 22.23 -0.87 -16.13
CA SER A 103 21.21 -1.31 -17.12
C SER A 103 20.17 -2.23 -16.46
N LYS A 104 18.92 -2.18 -16.99
CA LYS A 104 17.84 -3.07 -16.57
C LYS A 104 17.69 -4.25 -17.54
N ILE A 105 17.26 -5.40 -17.00
CA ILE A 105 16.91 -6.57 -17.80
C ILE A 105 15.64 -6.24 -18.62
N ALA A 106 15.76 -6.23 -19.94
CA ALA A 106 14.63 -6.00 -20.85
C ALA A 106 13.85 -7.30 -21.12
N ALA A 107 12.59 -7.17 -21.54
CA ALA A 107 11.74 -8.31 -21.89
C ALA A 107 12.41 -9.23 -22.92
N LYS A 108 13.08 -8.66 -23.94
CA LYS A 108 13.82 -9.43 -24.97
C LYS A 108 14.94 -10.29 -24.38
N HIS A 109 15.61 -9.85 -23.30
CA HIS A 109 16.67 -10.62 -22.67
C HIS A 109 16.10 -11.89 -22.00
N LYS A 110 14.96 -11.73 -21.32
CA LYS A 110 14.26 -12.86 -20.69
C LYS A 110 13.74 -13.85 -21.73
N SER A 111 12.96 -13.38 -22.69
CA SER A 111 12.31 -14.24 -23.68
C SER A 111 13.29 -15.04 -24.54
N ASN A 112 14.48 -14.49 -24.83
CA ASN A 112 15.52 -15.20 -25.61
C ASN A 112 16.39 -16.14 -24.75
N CYS A 113 16.57 -15.91 -23.45
CA CYS A 113 17.33 -16.81 -22.56
C CYS A 113 16.48 -17.91 -21.92
N TRP A 114 15.20 -17.64 -21.63
CA TRP A 114 14.35 -18.55 -20.88
C TRP A 114 14.21 -19.98 -21.47
N PRO A 115 14.06 -20.19 -22.77
CA PRO A 115 13.97 -21.55 -23.32
C PRO A 115 15.15 -22.44 -22.93
N ARG A 116 16.37 -21.90 -22.94
CA ARG A 116 17.57 -22.60 -22.51
C ARG A 116 17.62 -22.78 -20.99
N THR A 117 17.36 -21.72 -20.24
CA THR A 117 17.35 -21.77 -18.78
C THR A 117 16.31 -22.75 -18.25
N SER A 118 15.11 -22.76 -18.84
CA SER A 118 14.04 -23.71 -18.46
C SER A 118 14.39 -25.15 -18.79
N GLN A 119 15.11 -25.39 -19.89
CA GLN A 119 15.59 -26.75 -20.21
C GLN A 119 16.61 -27.23 -19.17
N ILE A 120 17.58 -26.40 -18.81
CA ILE A 120 18.56 -26.74 -17.77
C ILE A 120 17.85 -27.04 -16.44
N LEU A 121 16.84 -26.27 -16.05
CA LEU A 121 16.05 -26.55 -14.84
C LEU A 121 15.32 -27.89 -14.91
N ARG A 122 14.73 -28.23 -16.06
CA ARG A 122 14.09 -29.55 -16.25
C ARG A 122 15.09 -30.71 -16.16
N ASP A 123 16.30 -30.51 -16.70
CA ASP A 123 17.36 -31.55 -16.66
C ASP A 123 17.91 -31.71 -15.26
N LEU A 124 18.04 -30.65 -14.49
CA LEU A 124 18.48 -30.68 -13.09
C LEU A 124 17.44 -31.29 -12.13
N LYS A 125 16.15 -31.26 -12.48
CA LYS A 125 15.03 -31.73 -11.64
C LYS A 125 15.13 -31.25 -10.19
N PRO A 126 15.19 -29.93 -9.92
CA PRO A 126 15.38 -29.43 -8.58
C PRO A 126 14.16 -29.75 -7.70
N SER A 127 14.40 -30.02 -6.41
CA SER A 127 13.35 -30.08 -5.39
C SER A 127 13.03 -28.71 -4.83
N LEU A 128 14.04 -27.83 -4.78
CA LEU A 128 13.92 -26.45 -4.29
C LEU A 128 14.68 -25.47 -5.18
N VAL A 129 14.02 -24.37 -5.53
CA VAL A 129 14.65 -23.22 -6.21
C VAL A 129 14.59 -22.01 -5.30
N PHE A 130 15.74 -21.50 -4.86
CA PHE A 130 15.83 -20.16 -4.28
C PHE A 130 15.80 -19.13 -5.41
N ALA A 131 14.66 -18.53 -5.67
CA ALA A 131 14.48 -17.49 -6.69
C ALA A 131 14.90 -16.12 -6.13
N MET A 132 16.11 -15.69 -6.50
CA MET A 132 16.77 -14.52 -5.94
C MET A 132 16.64 -13.32 -6.88
N GLY A 133 15.50 -12.63 -6.78
CA GLY A 133 15.17 -11.44 -7.55
C GLY A 133 13.86 -11.51 -8.31
N GLY A 134 13.34 -10.33 -8.72
CA GLY A 134 12.04 -10.22 -9.35
C GLY A 134 11.95 -10.88 -10.73
N VAL A 135 13.05 -10.95 -11.47
CA VAL A 135 13.07 -11.64 -12.77
C VAL A 135 13.00 -13.15 -12.58
N ALA A 136 13.76 -13.71 -11.62
CA ALA A 136 13.72 -15.13 -11.29
C ALA A 136 12.32 -15.55 -10.82
N ILE A 137 11.73 -14.82 -9.86
CA ILE A 137 10.39 -15.09 -9.33
C ILE A 137 9.35 -15.04 -10.47
N ASN A 138 9.30 -13.94 -11.22
CA ASN A 138 8.28 -13.76 -12.26
C ASN A 138 8.43 -14.72 -13.45
N THR A 139 9.64 -15.18 -13.74
CA THR A 139 9.85 -16.13 -14.85
C THR A 139 9.38 -17.52 -14.46
N LEU A 140 9.70 -17.98 -13.25
CA LEU A 140 9.22 -19.26 -12.71
C LEU A 140 7.70 -19.27 -12.48
N SER A 141 7.12 -18.13 -12.13
CA SER A 141 5.70 -17.98 -11.79
C SER A 141 4.88 -17.35 -12.94
N SER A 142 5.34 -17.46 -14.18
CA SER A 142 4.71 -16.81 -15.35
C SER A 142 3.26 -17.22 -15.59
N HIS A 143 2.86 -18.43 -15.15
CA HIS A 143 1.50 -18.94 -15.25
C HIS A 143 0.49 -18.20 -14.34
N TYR A 144 0.96 -17.45 -13.34
CA TYR A 144 0.10 -16.57 -12.54
C TYR A 144 -0.52 -15.42 -13.37
N GLY A 145 0.14 -15.02 -14.45
CA GLY A 145 -0.36 -13.99 -15.37
C GLY A 145 -0.15 -12.54 -14.92
N ALA A 146 -0.10 -12.26 -13.61
CA ALA A 146 0.24 -10.97 -13.05
C ALA A 146 1.72 -10.95 -12.60
N GLY A 147 2.35 -9.77 -12.65
CA GLY A 147 3.71 -9.61 -12.11
C GLY A 147 3.69 -9.73 -10.59
N LEU A 148 4.58 -10.57 -10.05
CA LEU A 148 4.79 -10.71 -8.62
C LEU A 148 5.87 -9.72 -8.14
N ASP A 149 5.55 -8.95 -7.12
CA ASP A 149 6.54 -8.09 -6.48
C ASP A 149 7.43 -8.90 -5.52
N PRO A 150 8.77 -8.79 -5.61
CA PRO A 150 9.68 -9.47 -4.70
C PRO A 150 9.45 -9.17 -3.22
N THR A 151 8.91 -7.99 -2.89
CA THR A 151 8.60 -7.64 -1.50
C THR A 151 7.41 -8.44 -0.98
N SER A 152 6.32 -8.54 -1.76
CA SER A 152 5.11 -9.28 -1.37
C SER A 152 5.36 -10.79 -1.28
N THR A 153 6.25 -11.33 -2.10
CA THR A 153 6.59 -12.77 -2.11
C THR A 153 7.76 -13.16 -1.22
N HIS A 154 8.53 -12.18 -0.71
CA HIS A 154 9.74 -12.44 0.09
C HIS A 154 9.48 -13.39 1.27
N GLY A 155 10.32 -14.42 1.41
CA GLY A 155 10.21 -15.41 2.48
C GLY A 155 9.02 -16.36 2.34
N ARG A 156 8.30 -16.33 1.22
CA ARG A 156 7.24 -17.31 0.89
C ARG A 156 7.80 -18.43 0.02
N THR A 157 7.18 -19.62 0.12
CA THR A 157 7.42 -20.74 -0.77
C THR A 157 6.21 -20.98 -1.64
N ILE A 158 6.44 -21.03 -2.96
CA ILE A 158 5.37 -21.23 -3.98
C ILE A 158 5.57 -22.64 -4.57
N PRO A 159 4.54 -23.50 -4.60
CA PRO A 159 4.62 -24.75 -5.33
C PRO A 159 4.59 -24.48 -6.83
N ASN A 160 5.52 -25.06 -7.56
CA ASN A 160 5.61 -25.01 -9.01
C ASN A 160 5.55 -26.41 -9.59
N TYR A 161 4.56 -26.70 -10.41
CA TYR A 161 4.25 -28.03 -10.92
C TYR A 161 4.97 -28.36 -12.23
N ASP A 162 5.64 -27.38 -12.86
CA ASP A 162 6.48 -27.58 -14.03
C ASP A 162 7.76 -26.69 -13.98
N PRO A 163 8.93 -27.23 -13.65
CA PRO A 163 9.21 -28.57 -13.09
C PRO A 163 8.69 -28.69 -11.65
N GLY A 164 8.33 -29.88 -11.19
CA GLY A 164 7.79 -30.14 -9.85
C GLY A 164 8.77 -29.76 -8.72
N CYS A 165 8.76 -28.50 -8.30
CA CYS A 165 9.68 -27.97 -7.27
C CYS A 165 9.03 -26.88 -6.40
N TRP A 166 9.59 -26.65 -5.22
CA TRP A 166 9.28 -25.50 -4.40
C TRP A 166 10.10 -24.29 -4.83
N ILE A 167 9.48 -23.11 -4.95
CA ILE A 167 10.16 -21.83 -5.19
C ILE A 167 10.19 -21.05 -3.88
N ALA A 168 11.36 -20.87 -3.29
CA ALA A 168 11.56 -19.96 -2.16
C ALA A 168 11.94 -18.56 -2.69
N CYS A 169 11.08 -17.57 -2.44
CA CYS A 169 11.19 -16.25 -3.03
C CYS A 169 12.05 -15.30 -2.18
N GLY A 170 13.07 -14.71 -2.79
CA GLY A 170 13.94 -13.72 -2.18
C GLY A 170 14.19 -12.50 -3.06
N ASN A 171 14.75 -11.44 -2.47
CA ASN A 171 15.23 -10.28 -3.23
C ASN A 171 16.55 -10.63 -3.95
N THR A 172 17.02 -9.72 -4.82
CA THR A 172 18.35 -9.85 -5.44
C THR A 172 19.43 -9.97 -4.36
N VAL A 173 20.49 -10.70 -4.65
CA VAL A 173 21.50 -11.03 -3.63
C VAL A 173 22.17 -9.79 -3.04
N ASP A 174 22.45 -8.79 -3.87
CA ASP A 174 23.02 -7.50 -3.46
C ASP A 174 22.11 -6.70 -2.49
N TYR A 175 20.82 -6.99 -2.43
CA TYR A 175 19.89 -6.37 -1.49
C TYR A 175 20.22 -6.76 -0.03
N TYR A 176 20.72 -7.97 0.22
CA TYR A 176 21.06 -8.44 1.55
C TYR A 176 22.42 -7.94 2.05
N THR A 177 23.34 -7.67 1.14
CA THR A 177 24.69 -7.15 1.46
C THR A 177 24.69 -5.63 1.58
N ARG A 178 23.80 -4.94 0.88
CA ARG A 178 23.63 -3.49 1.02
C ARG A 178 23.42 -3.10 2.47
N PHE A 179 23.93 -1.94 2.85
CA PHE A 179 23.80 -1.38 4.20
C PHE A 179 24.52 -2.20 5.30
N GLY A 180 25.61 -2.90 4.96
CA GLY A 180 26.44 -3.62 5.92
C GLY A 180 25.74 -4.79 6.61
N GLY A 181 24.95 -5.55 5.86
CA GLY A 181 24.28 -6.77 6.34
C GLY A 181 23.10 -6.55 7.29
N LYS A 182 22.58 -5.33 7.40
CA LYS A 182 21.38 -5.02 8.22
C LYS A 182 20.14 -5.83 7.83
N ASN A 183 20.11 -6.34 6.60
CA ASN A 183 19.01 -7.13 6.05
C ASN A 183 19.27 -8.65 6.12
N SER A 184 20.29 -9.07 6.86
CA SER A 184 20.71 -10.49 6.94
C SER A 184 19.61 -11.42 7.43
N PHE A 185 18.78 -10.97 8.40
CA PHE A 185 17.67 -11.78 8.92
C PHE A 185 16.62 -12.10 7.84
N LEU A 186 16.50 -11.27 6.81
CA LEU A 186 15.60 -11.53 5.68
C LEU A 186 16.08 -12.66 4.79
N LEU A 187 17.40 -12.76 4.54
CA LEU A 187 17.93 -13.93 3.84
C LEU A 187 17.71 -15.21 4.66
N GLY A 188 17.89 -15.11 5.98
CA GLY A 188 17.57 -16.22 6.89
C GLY A 188 16.13 -16.70 6.74
N SER A 189 15.16 -15.78 6.68
CA SER A 189 13.74 -16.14 6.50
C SER A 189 13.46 -16.85 5.16
N VAL A 190 14.12 -16.46 4.07
CA VAL A 190 13.99 -17.15 2.76
C VAL A 190 14.56 -18.56 2.83
N ILE A 191 15.75 -18.70 3.42
CA ILE A 191 16.41 -20.00 3.57
C ILE A 191 15.58 -20.92 4.49
N ASP A 192 15.10 -20.41 5.62
CA ASP A 192 14.27 -21.18 6.56
C ASP A 192 12.98 -21.67 5.90
N ALA A 193 12.30 -20.80 5.13
CA ALA A 193 11.10 -21.17 4.41
C ALA A 193 11.36 -22.29 3.39
N GLY A 194 12.45 -22.19 2.62
CA GLY A 194 12.82 -23.20 1.63
C GLY A 194 13.25 -24.54 2.29
N VAL A 195 14.13 -24.48 3.28
CA VAL A 195 14.64 -25.67 3.98
C VAL A 195 13.51 -26.43 4.68
N LYS A 196 12.53 -25.73 5.24
CA LYS A 196 11.34 -26.37 5.83
C LYS A 196 10.59 -27.26 4.82
N LYS A 197 10.58 -26.90 3.54
CA LYS A 197 9.95 -27.72 2.49
C LYS A 197 10.78 -28.96 2.14
N LEU A 198 12.11 -28.89 2.21
CA LEU A 198 12.99 -30.01 2.00
C LEU A 198 12.87 -31.09 3.10
N THR A 199 12.67 -30.69 4.36
CA THR A 199 12.55 -31.63 5.49
C THR A 199 11.26 -32.44 5.49
N ASN A 200 10.23 -31.99 4.76
CA ASN A 200 8.94 -32.68 4.64
C ASN A 200 8.86 -33.65 3.45
N GLY A 201 9.99 -33.97 2.83
CA GLY A 201 10.10 -34.81 1.63
C GLY A 201 10.35 -33.93 0.39
N PHE A 202 11.23 -34.46 -0.50
CA PHE A 202 11.71 -33.69 -1.68
C PHE A 202 10.65 -33.47 -2.78
N GLU A 203 9.47 -34.02 -2.64
CA GLU A 203 8.40 -33.86 -3.64
C GLU A 203 7.61 -32.58 -3.42
N CYS A 204 7.29 -31.92 -4.54
CA CYS A 204 6.31 -30.83 -4.58
C CYS A 204 4.96 -31.41 -5.09
N PRO A 205 4.11 -31.94 -4.20
CA PRO A 205 2.85 -32.55 -4.60
C PRO A 205 1.91 -31.49 -5.15
N ASP A 206 1.04 -31.87 -6.10
CA ASP A 206 -0.06 -31.00 -6.53
C ASP A 206 -1.08 -30.91 -5.40
N ILE A 207 -1.11 -29.75 -4.76
CA ILE A 207 -1.98 -29.45 -3.64
C ILE A 207 -3.14 -28.51 -4.04
N ARG A 208 -3.40 -28.32 -5.33
CA ARG A 208 -4.56 -27.56 -5.80
C ARG A 208 -5.85 -28.32 -5.50
N LEU A 209 -6.94 -27.57 -5.41
CA LEU A 209 -8.28 -28.19 -5.46
C LEU A 209 -8.55 -28.71 -6.88
N ASP A 210 -9.50 -29.64 -7.01
CA ASP A 210 -10.06 -29.93 -8.34
C ASP A 210 -10.85 -28.69 -8.81
N GLU A 211 -10.21 -27.92 -9.70
CA GLU A 211 -10.74 -26.64 -10.20
C GLU A 211 -11.82 -26.82 -11.28
N THR A 212 -12.24 -28.04 -11.55
CA THR A 212 -13.35 -28.34 -12.47
C THR A 212 -14.68 -28.62 -11.74
N GLN A 213 -14.62 -28.89 -10.44
CA GLN A 213 -15.79 -29.24 -9.63
C GLN A 213 -16.57 -28.02 -9.16
N TYR A 214 -17.84 -27.92 -9.56
CA TYR A 214 -18.81 -26.97 -9.05
C TYR A 214 -20.24 -27.47 -9.32
N THR A 215 -21.21 -26.91 -8.62
CA THR A 215 -22.65 -27.17 -8.88
C THR A 215 -23.35 -25.85 -9.15
N LEU A 216 -23.79 -25.65 -10.39
CA LEU A 216 -24.73 -24.57 -10.73
C LEU A 216 -26.14 -25.02 -10.46
N VAL A 217 -26.87 -24.33 -9.58
CA VAL A 217 -28.23 -24.68 -9.17
C VAL A 217 -29.25 -23.98 -10.07
N GLU A 218 -29.94 -24.73 -10.91
CA GLU A 218 -30.85 -24.21 -11.93
C GLU A 218 -32.32 -24.51 -11.67
N THR A 219 -32.66 -25.14 -10.54
CA THR A 219 -34.07 -25.46 -10.18
C THR A 219 -34.42 -24.88 -8.81
N MET A 220 -35.68 -24.43 -8.66
CA MET A 220 -36.14 -23.89 -7.36
C MET A 220 -36.12 -24.92 -6.24
N ASP A 221 -36.35 -26.20 -6.54
CA ASP A 221 -36.27 -27.27 -5.53
C ASP A 221 -34.82 -27.47 -5.07
N GLY A 222 -33.87 -27.38 -5.99
CA GLY A 222 -32.42 -27.36 -5.67
C GLY A 222 -32.05 -26.17 -4.79
N VAL A 223 -32.50 -24.95 -5.15
CA VAL A 223 -32.30 -23.74 -4.33
C VAL A 223 -32.89 -23.95 -2.92
N ARG A 224 -34.14 -24.35 -2.79
CA ARG A 224 -34.81 -24.58 -1.49
C ARG A 224 -34.05 -25.60 -0.64
N LYS A 225 -33.60 -26.71 -1.24
CA LYS A 225 -32.84 -27.77 -0.56
C LYS A 225 -31.54 -27.21 0.02
N ILE A 226 -30.70 -26.61 -0.82
CA ILE A 226 -29.40 -26.11 -0.42
C ILE A 226 -29.53 -24.97 0.60
N MET A 227 -30.41 -23.99 0.34
CA MET A 227 -30.66 -22.88 1.24
C MET A 227 -31.21 -23.31 2.60
N SER A 228 -32.01 -24.36 2.64
CA SER A 228 -32.49 -24.96 3.89
C SER A 228 -31.36 -25.62 4.67
N GLU A 229 -30.50 -26.37 3.98
CA GLU A 229 -29.35 -27.05 4.56
C GLU A 229 -28.37 -26.04 5.21
N ILE A 230 -27.86 -25.06 4.42
CA ILE A 230 -26.89 -24.08 4.90
C ILE A 230 -27.46 -23.13 5.95
N THR A 231 -28.77 -22.82 5.92
CA THR A 231 -29.41 -21.94 6.92
C THR A 231 -29.44 -22.59 8.30
N ASN A 232 -29.49 -23.91 8.37
CA ASN A 232 -29.57 -24.66 9.61
C ASN A 232 -28.24 -25.36 9.99
N ALA A 233 -27.17 -25.12 9.23
CA ALA A 233 -25.89 -25.75 9.44
C ALA A 233 -25.26 -25.31 10.76
N SER A 234 -24.67 -26.28 11.48
CA SER A 234 -23.80 -26.03 12.65
C SER A 234 -22.30 -25.99 12.31
N TYR A 235 -21.94 -26.34 11.07
CA TYR A 235 -20.61 -26.28 10.53
C TYR A 235 -20.38 -24.96 9.78
N GLU A 236 -19.12 -24.63 9.52
CA GLU A 236 -18.71 -23.42 8.81
C GLU A 236 -19.07 -23.48 7.33
N VAL A 237 -19.64 -22.40 6.81
CA VAL A 237 -20.04 -22.24 5.40
C VAL A 237 -19.31 -21.03 4.83
N ALA A 238 -18.52 -21.21 3.78
CA ALA A 238 -17.97 -20.10 3.03
C ALA A 238 -19.04 -19.46 2.14
N PHE A 239 -19.00 -18.13 2.03
CA PHE A 239 -19.97 -17.35 1.25
C PHE A 239 -19.29 -16.23 0.50
N ASP A 240 -19.67 -16.04 -0.77
CA ASP A 240 -19.14 -15.01 -1.65
C ASP A 240 -20.21 -14.59 -2.69
N ILE A 241 -20.15 -13.33 -3.16
CA ILE A 241 -21.03 -12.78 -4.18
C ILE A 241 -20.23 -12.23 -5.36
N GLU A 242 -20.79 -12.36 -6.58
CA GLU A 242 -20.32 -11.63 -7.76
C GLU A 242 -21.35 -10.58 -8.18
N THR A 243 -20.85 -9.42 -8.63
CA THR A 243 -21.68 -8.23 -8.84
C THR A 243 -21.38 -7.57 -10.20
N THR A 244 -22.28 -6.71 -10.66
CA THR A 244 -22.08 -5.94 -11.90
C THR A 244 -21.12 -4.78 -11.73
N GLY A 245 -20.73 -4.45 -10.51
CA GLY A 245 -19.77 -3.37 -10.17
C GLY A 245 -19.46 -3.32 -8.70
N LEU A 246 -18.61 -2.40 -8.27
CA LEU A 246 -18.03 -2.41 -6.93
C LEU A 246 -18.89 -1.70 -5.86
N SER A 247 -19.91 -0.92 -6.25
CA SER A 247 -20.74 -0.15 -5.32
C SER A 247 -22.23 -0.38 -5.57
N PRO A 248 -22.98 -0.85 -4.58
CA PRO A 248 -24.43 -1.05 -4.73
C PRO A 248 -25.21 0.26 -4.88
N TYR A 249 -24.61 1.42 -4.55
CA TYR A 249 -25.26 2.75 -4.63
C TYR A 249 -25.22 3.37 -6.02
N MET A 250 -24.59 2.69 -7.00
CA MET A 250 -24.38 3.15 -8.37
C MET A 250 -25.24 2.36 -9.38
N GLY A 251 -26.40 1.86 -8.97
CA GLY A 251 -27.28 1.11 -9.85
C GLY A 251 -26.81 -0.31 -10.22
N HIS A 252 -25.85 -0.84 -9.45
CA HIS A 252 -25.33 -2.19 -9.66
C HIS A 252 -26.13 -3.27 -8.93
N ASP A 253 -26.02 -4.53 -9.39
CA ASP A 253 -26.75 -5.70 -8.88
C ASP A 253 -25.85 -6.90 -8.58
N ILE A 254 -26.38 -7.83 -7.77
CA ILE A 254 -25.76 -9.13 -7.46
C ILE A 254 -26.03 -10.09 -8.62
N LEU A 255 -24.97 -10.51 -9.33
CA LEU A 255 -25.08 -11.47 -10.43
C LEU A 255 -25.29 -12.88 -9.94
N THR A 256 -24.44 -13.32 -9.02
CA THR A 256 -24.44 -14.67 -8.43
C THR A 256 -24.10 -14.60 -6.95
N PHE A 257 -24.46 -15.62 -6.21
CA PHE A 257 -23.86 -15.92 -4.92
C PHE A 257 -23.50 -17.40 -4.85
N SER A 258 -22.39 -17.67 -4.17
CA SER A 258 -21.89 -19.03 -3.97
C SER A 258 -21.70 -19.36 -2.51
N VAL A 259 -21.79 -20.65 -2.21
CA VAL A 259 -21.45 -21.22 -0.91
C VAL A 259 -20.61 -22.47 -1.08
N ALA A 260 -19.71 -22.73 -0.15
CA ALA A 260 -19.02 -24.00 -0.04
C ALA A 260 -19.10 -24.54 1.39
N ILE A 261 -19.22 -25.85 1.51
CA ILE A 261 -19.30 -26.58 2.78
C ILE A 261 -18.13 -27.53 2.97
N SER A 262 -17.39 -27.79 1.89
CA SER A 262 -16.14 -28.57 1.90
C SER A 262 -15.24 -28.17 0.73
N ASP A 263 -14.08 -28.82 0.63
CA ASP A 263 -13.15 -28.67 -0.51
C ASP A 263 -13.74 -29.20 -1.83
N THR A 264 -14.79 -30.04 -1.79
CA THR A 264 -15.42 -30.63 -2.95
C THR A 264 -16.84 -30.10 -3.20
N ASP A 265 -17.56 -29.70 -2.15
CA ASP A 265 -18.97 -29.36 -2.24
C ASP A 265 -19.16 -27.84 -2.23
N GLY A 266 -19.31 -27.29 -3.41
CA GLY A 266 -19.56 -25.86 -3.65
C GLY A 266 -20.71 -25.65 -4.64
N PHE A 267 -21.58 -24.70 -4.34
CA PHE A 267 -22.84 -24.42 -5.03
C PHE A 267 -22.91 -22.95 -5.42
N CYS A 268 -23.29 -22.68 -6.66
CA CYS A 268 -23.59 -21.33 -7.15
C CYS A 268 -25.04 -21.19 -7.54
N ILE A 269 -25.64 -20.08 -7.18
CA ILE A 269 -27.00 -19.68 -7.58
C ILE A 269 -26.88 -18.34 -8.32
N GLY A 270 -27.24 -18.35 -9.62
CA GLY A 270 -27.38 -17.12 -10.40
C GLY A 270 -28.60 -16.33 -9.94
N LEU A 271 -28.48 -15.04 -9.68
CA LEU A 271 -29.61 -14.19 -9.24
C LEU A 271 -30.07 -13.24 -10.36
N HIS A 272 -29.26 -12.22 -10.67
CA HIS A 272 -29.57 -11.23 -11.72
C HIS A 272 -28.66 -11.38 -12.96
N HIS A 273 -27.95 -12.49 -13.12
CA HIS A 273 -27.19 -12.74 -14.33
C HIS A 273 -28.14 -12.95 -15.53
N LYS A 274 -27.75 -12.41 -16.69
CA LYS A 274 -28.58 -12.45 -17.94
C LYS A 274 -28.97 -13.85 -18.42
N ASP A 275 -28.13 -14.86 -18.12
CA ASP A 275 -28.33 -16.25 -18.54
C ASP A 275 -29.20 -17.05 -17.56
N THR A 276 -29.67 -16.44 -16.45
CA THR A 276 -30.60 -17.09 -15.52
C THR A 276 -32.02 -17.20 -16.13
N LYS A 277 -32.72 -18.30 -15.84
CA LYS A 277 -34.09 -18.54 -16.33
C LYS A 277 -35.17 -18.30 -15.25
N TRP A 278 -34.80 -17.58 -14.18
CA TRP A 278 -35.71 -17.30 -13.08
C TRP A 278 -36.81 -16.31 -13.48
N THR A 279 -38.06 -16.60 -13.09
CA THR A 279 -39.11 -15.59 -13.10
C THR A 279 -38.87 -14.58 -11.98
N ASP A 280 -39.53 -13.44 -12.03
CA ASP A 280 -39.42 -12.43 -10.96
C ASP A 280 -39.85 -12.98 -9.61
N SER A 281 -40.90 -13.85 -9.58
CA SER A 281 -41.30 -14.54 -8.35
C SER A 281 -40.23 -15.48 -7.83
N ASN A 282 -39.51 -16.20 -8.72
CA ASN A 282 -38.36 -17.03 -8.32
C ASN A 282 -37.25 -16.19 -7.71
N LYS A 283 -36.88 -15.08 -8.36
CA LYS A 283 -35.85 -14.17 -7.83
C LYS A 283 -36.19 -13.65 -6.44
N GLN A 284 -37.40 -13.19 -6.24
CA GLN A 284 -37.91 -12.75 -4.92
C GLN A 284 -37.85 -13.86 -3.87
N GLU A 285 -38.15 -15.11 -4.23
CA GLU A 285 -38.03 -16.24 -3.31
C GLU A 285 -36.57 -16.54 -2.98
N ILE A 286 -35.68 -16.52 -3.99
CA ILE A 286 -34.23 -16.72 -3.81
C ILE A 286 -33.66 -15.63 -2.88
N GLU A 287 -34.00 -14.37 -3.09
CA GLU A 287 -33.61 -13.26 -2.21
C GLU A 287 -34.06 -13.45 -0.77
N ARG A 288 -35.31 -13.86 -0.56
CA ARG A 288 -35.82 -14.17 0.79
C ARG A 288 -35.07 -15.31 1.47
N LEU A 289 -34.72 -16.36 0.72
CA LEU A 289 -33.93 -17.47 1.22
C LEU A 289 -32.51 -17.05 1.54
N LEU A 290 -31.87 -16.21 0.69
CA LEU A 290 -30.56 -15.63 0.91
C LEU A 290 -30.55 -14.77 2.18
N VAL A 291 -31.51 -13.86 2.34
CA VAL A 291 -31.68 -13.04 3.55
C VAL A 291 -31.81 -13.90 4.80
N LYS A 292 -32.59 -14.98 4.74
CA LYS A 292 -32.74 -15.91 5.85
C LYS A 292 -31.42 -16.59 6.23
N PHE A 293 -30.61 -17.00 5.24
CA PHE A 293 -29.27 -17.54 5.48
C PHE A 293 -28.34 -16.49 6.07
N LEU A 294 -28.28 -15.28 5.49
CA LEU A 294 -27.39 -14.21 5.97
C LEU A 294 -27.69 -13.80 7.42
N LEU A 295 -28.96 -13.89 7.84
CA LEU A 295 -29.39 -13.62 9.22
C LEU A 295 -29.30 -14.83 10.16
N SER A 296 -29.02 -16.04 9.64
CA SER A 296 -28.98 -17.28 10.42
C SER A 296 -27.82 -17.34 11.40
N LYS A 297 -27.90 -18.32 12.33
CA LYS A 297 -26.80 -18.63 13.26
C LYS A 297 -25.67 -19.44 12.63
N THR A 298 -25.81 -19.88 11.40
CA THR A 298 -24.75 -20.61 10.67
C THR A 298 -23.45 -19.85 10.70
N PRO A 299 -22.34 -20.46 11.11
CA PRO A 299 -21.03 -19.82 11.08
C PRO A 299 -20.59 -19.55 9.64
N LYS A 300 -20.35 -18.31 9.29
CA LYS A 300 -19.97 -17.90 7.93
C LYS A 300 -18.49 -17.52 7.88
N ILE A 301 -17.81 -18.01 6.86
CA ILE A 301 -16.47 -17.58 6.47
C ILE A 301 -16.63 -16.69 5.25
N ILE A 302 -16.05 -15.50 5.28
CA ILE A 302 -16.18 -14.50 4.22
C ILE A 302 -14.81 -13.88 3.96
N GLN A 303 -14.49 -13.60 2.71
CA GLN A 303 -13.29 -12.88 2.34
C GLN A 303 -13.68 -11.43 2.00
N ASN A 304 -13.20 -10.46 2.79
CA ASN A 304 -13.60 -9.06 2.71
C ASN A 304 -15.07 -8.83 3.11
N PHE A 305 -15.44 -9.34 4.27
CA PHE A 305 -16.80 -9.21 4.83
C PHE A 305 -17.43 -7.82 4.65
N MET A 306 -16.62 -6.76 4.68
CA MET A 306 -17.13 -5.40 4.52
C MET A 306 -17.81 -5.21 3.17
N PHE A 307 -17.32 -5.84 2.11
CA PHE A 307 -17.91 -5.78 0.78
C PHE A 307 -19.30 -6.48 0.77
N GLU A 308 -19.39 -7.74 1.20
CA GLU A 308 -20.66 -8.49 1.23
C GLU A 308 -21.67 -7.82 2.15
N ASN A 309 -21.21 -7.29 3.29
CA ASN A 309 -22.11 -6.63 4.24
C ASN A 309 -22.66 -5.29 3.71
N ILE A 310 -21.89 -4.53 2.94
CA ILE A 310 -22.38 -3.31 2.26
C ILE A 310 -23.46 -3.66 1.25
N TRP A 311 -23.26 -4.73 0.46
CA TRP A 311 -24.27 -5.19 -0.48
C TRP A 311 -25.54 -5.69 0.22
N ALA A 312 -25.39 -6.44 1.31
CA ALA A 312 -26.52 -6.91 2.13
C ALA A 312 -27.29 -5.72 2.76
N ASN A 313 -26.58 -4.71 3.25
CA ASN A 313 -27.22 -3.49 3.77
C ASN A 313 -27.98 -2.73 2.68
N ALA A 314 -27.35 -2.50 1.52
CA ALA A 314 -27.92 -1.66 0.47
C ALA A 314 -29.11 -2.35 -0.25
N LYS A 315 -29.00 -3.66 -0.54
CA LYS A 315 -30.01 -4.38 -1.31
C LYS A 315 -31.13 -4.95 -0.45
N PHE A 316 -30.82 -5.37 0.78
CA PHE A 316 -31.78 -6.08 1.64
C PHE A 316 -32.06 -5.39 2.98
N GLY A 317 -31.39 -4.29 3.30
CA GLY A 317 -31.56 -3.58 4.58
C GLY A 317 -31.11 -4.38 5.82
N ILE A 318 -30.21 -5.33 5.66
CA ILE A 318 -29.74 -6.22 6.73
C ILE A 318 -28.23 -6.13 6.96
N THR A 319 -27.81 -6.47 8.18
CA THR A 319 -26.41 -6.75 8.51
C THR A 319 -26.21 -8.25 8.62
N ILE A 320 -25.22 -8.80 7.92
CA ILE A 320 -24.88 -10.23 7.94
C ILE A 320 -24.52 -10.65 9.37
N LYS A 321 -25.11 -11.77 9.82
CA LYS A 321 -24.91 -12.32 11.17
C LYS A 321 -23.94 -13.49 11.16
N ASN A 322 -23.24 -13.65 12.28
CA ASN A 322 -22.37 -14.78 12.58
C ASN A 322 -21.29 -15.03 11.51
N CYS A 323 -20.63 -13.95 11.01
CA CYS A 323 -19.36 -14.07 10.32
C CYS A 323 -18.31 -14.40 11.39
N VAL A 324 -17.78 -15.62 11.37
CA VAL A 324 -16.80 -16.10 12.35
C VAL A 324 -15.37 -15.87 11.88
N CYS A 325 -15.16 -15.71 10.57
CA CYS A 325 -13.86 -15.46 10.00
C CYS A 325 -13.96 -14.58 8.76
N ASP A 326 -13.16 -13.50 8.75
CA ASP A 326 -12.77 -12.77 7.54
C ASP A 326 -11.31 -13.12 7.21
N THR A 327 -11.09 -13.84 6.11
CA THR A 327 -9.76 -14.33 5.73
C THR A 327 -8.83 -13.20 5.31
N MET A 328 -9.34 -12.08 4.77
CA MET A 328 -8.54 -10.91 4.40
C MET A 328 -7.98 -10.20 5.63
N ILE A 329 -8.81 -9.94 6.63
CA ILE A 329 -8.37 -9.31 7.89
C ILE A 329 -7.41 -10.24 8.64
N ARG A 330 -7.68 -11.55 8.67
CA ARG A 330 -6.76 -12.53 9.27
C ARG A 330 -5.38 -12.50 8.64
N GLU A 331 -5.33 -12.53 7.31
CA GLU A 331 -4.04 -12.44 6.60
C GLU A 331 -3.32 -11.13 6.90
N HIS A 332 -4.04 -10.01 7.01
CA HIS A 332 -3.43 -8.73 7.36
C HIS A 332 -2.80 -8.74 8.76
N ILE A 333 -3.38 -9.45 9.72
CA ILE A 333 -2.79 -9.61 11.06
C ILE A 333 -1.55 -10.51 11.03
N LEU A 334 -1.58 -11.58 10.22
CA LEU A 334 -0.45 -12.50 10.05
C LEU A 334 0.72 -11.86 9.30
N ASP A 335 0.42 -10.99 8.31
CA ASP A 335 1.41 -10.34 7.45
C ASP A 335 1.03 -8.89 7.16
N ASN A 336 1.75 -7.94 7.73
CA ASN A 336 1.48 -6.52 7.58
C ASN A 336 1.94 -5.90 6.25
N ARG A 337 2.39 -6.71 5.27
CA ARG A 337 2.71 -6.21 3.93
C ARG A 337 1.47 -5.73 3.19
N GLN A 338 1.67 -4.77 2.29
CA GLN A 338 0.61 -4.34 1.39
C GLN A 338 0.44 -5.34 0.24
N HIS A 339 -0.76 -5.43 -0.31
CA HIS A 339 -1.10 -6.24 -1.49
C HIS A 339 -0.92 -7.76 -1.31
N VAL A 340 -0.86 -8.27 -0.08
CA VAL A 340 -0.75 -9.71 0.19
C VAL A 340 -2.06 -10.35 0.65
N THR A 341 -3.06 -9.56 1.00
CA THR A 341 -4.31 -10.04 1.60
C THR A 341 -5.36 -10.52 0.59
N GLY A 342 -5.09 -10.37 -0.72
CA GLY A 342 -6.00 -10.79 -1.78
C GLY A 342 -6.03 -12.32 -1.93
N GLN A 343 -7.23 -12.91 -2.04
CA GLN A 343 -7.41 -14.36 -2.12
C GLN A 343 -6.67 -15.00 -3.30
N LYS A 344 -6.72 -14.38 -4.48
CA LYS A 344 -6.04 -14.90 -5.68
C LYS A 344 -4.51 -14.98 -5.48
N PHE A 345 -3.94 -13.96 -4.84
CA PHE A 345 -2.53 -13.97 -4.47
C PHE A 345 -2.23 -15.08 -3.46
N GLN A 346 -3.05 -15.22 -2.42
CA GLN A 346 -2.85 -16.26 -1.40
C GLN A 346 -3.02 -17.67 -1.97
N CYS A 347 -4.01 -17.91 -2.82
CA CYS A 347 -4.19 -19.20 -3.49
C CYS A 347 -2.99 -19.55 -4.38
N PHE A 348 -2.43 -18.55 -5.07
CA PHE A 348 -1.24 -18.77 -5.87
C PHE A 348 -0.01 -19.08 -5.02
N VAL A 349 0.31 -18.27 -4.00
CA VAL A 349 1.51 -18.48 -3.20
C VAL A 349 1.42 -19.71 -2.29
N ARG A 350 0.22 -20.11 -1.86
CA ARG A 350 0.02 -21.28 -0.99
C ARG A 350 -0.14 -22.59 -1.79
N TYR A 351 -0.88 -22.54 -2.89
CA TYR A 351 -1.31 -23.76 -3.63
C TYR A 351 -0.86 -23.80 -5.09
N GLY A 352 -0.21 -22.76 -5.61
CA GLY A 352 0.17 -22.68 -7.03
C GLY A 352 -1.03 -22.51 -7.98
N SER A 353 -2.21 -22.19 -7.45
CA SER A 353 -3.43 -22.02 -8.23
C SER A 353 -3.54 -20.65 -8.85
N ALA A 354 -3.83 -20.58 -10.14
CA ALA A 354 -4.04 -19.35 -10.89
C ALA A 354 -5.50 -19.21 -11.38
N TYR A 355 -6.46 -19.83 -10.70
CA TYR A 355 -7.88 -19.84 -11.11
C TYR A 355 -8.47 -18.45 -11.29
N GLY A 356 -7.94 -17.44 -10.62
CA GLY A 356 -8.37 -16.05 -10.77
C GLY A 356 -8.23 -15.48 -12.19
N ASN A 357 -7.49 -16.16 -13.08
CA ASN A 357 -7.30 -15.76 -14.47
C ASN A 357 -8.34 -16.37 -15.45
N THR A 358 -9.27 -17.19 -14.95
CA THR A 358 -10.24 -17.90 -15.78
C THR A 358 -11.34 -17.00 -16.33
N VAL A 359 -11.64 -15.88 -15.67
CA VAL A 359 -12.67 -14.92 -16.07
C VAL A 359 -12.15 -13.48 -16.10
N ASN A 360 -12.77 -12.64 -16.91
CA ASN A 360 -12.54 -11.20 -16.88
C ASN A 360 -13.42 -10.54 -15.81
N GLN A 361 -12.86 -10.32 -14.63
CA GLN A 361 -13.57 -9.73 -13.48
C GLN A 361 -14.19 -8.34 -13.76
N ALA A 362 -13.67 -7.59 -14.73
CA ALA A 362 -14.25 -6.30 -15.11
C ALA A 362 -15.52 -6.44 -15.96
N ASN A 363 -15.88 -7.65 -16.41
CA ASN A 363 -16.98 -7.87 -17.33
C ASN A 363 -17.80 -9.15 -17.01
N LEU A 364 -18.00 -9.46 -15.75
CA LEU A 364 -18.69 -10.68 -15.32
C LEU A 364 -20.13 -10.75 -15.84
N ALA A 365 -20.82 -9.63 -15.95
CA ALA A 365 -22.19 -9.58 -16.49
C ALA A 365 -22.32 -10.12 -17.92
N ASN A 366 -21.25 -10.10 -18.71
CA ASN A 366 -21.21 -10.62 -20.07
C ASN A 366 -20.48 -11.96 -20.22
N THR A 367 -19.83 -12.44 -19.17
CA THR A 367 -19.20 -13.77 -19.11
C THR A 367 -20.29 -14.84 -19.01
N PRO A 368 -20.19 -16.01 -19.65
CA PRO A 368 -21.17 -17.09 -19.48
C PRO A 368 -21.39 -17.45 -18.01
N LEU A 369 -22.64 -17.70 -17.62
CA LEU A 369 -23.00 -18.00 -16.22
C LEU A 369 -22.23 -19.22 -15.66
N CYS A 370 -21.96 -20.24 -16.46
CA CYS A 370 -21.18 -21.41 -16.04
C CYS A 370 -19.75 -21.05 -15.60
N ASP A 371 -19.12 -20.12 -16.33
CA ASP A 371 -17.75 -19.68 -16.03
C ASP A 371 -17.73 -18.80 -14.78
N VAL A 372 -18.73 -17.91 -14.62
CA VAL A 372 -18.89 -17.10 -13.40
C VAL A 372 -19.19 -18.00 -12.21
N ALA A 373 -20.02 -19.02 -12.38
CA ALA A 373 -20.37 -19.97 -11.33
C ALA A 373 -19.15 -20.79 -10.86
N LEU A 374 -18.38 -21.31 -11.79
CA LEU A 374 -17.14 -22.02 -11.47
C LEU A 374 -16.18 -21.12 -10.69
N TYR A 375 -15.96 -19.90 -11.18
CA TYR A 375 -15.09 -18.93 -10.55
C TYR A 375 -15.54 -18.60 -9.13
N ASN A 376 -16.82 -18.26 -8.93
CA ASN A 376 -17.38 -17.89 -7.63
C ASN A 376 -17.41 -19.07 -6.62
N VAL A 377 -17.64 -20.31 -7.10
CA VAL A 377 -17.54 -21.52 -6.25
C VAL A 377 -16.09 -21.76 -5.83
N LEU A 378 -15.12 -21.57 -6.72
CA LEU A 378 -13.71 -21.72 -6.37
C LEU A 378 -13.26 -20.68 -5.33
N ASP A 379 -13.82 -19.46 -5.37
CA ASP A 379 -13.61 -18.48 -4.31
C ASP A 379 -14.04 -19.05 -2.95
N CYS A 380 -15.24 -19.61 -2.84
CA CYS A 380 -15.73 -20.18 -1.59
C CYS A 380 -14.92 -21.43 -1.14
N ARG A 381 -14.58 -22.34 -2.05
CA ARG A 381 -13.85 -23.58 -1.72
C ARG A 381 -12.40 -23.29 -1.27
N TYR A 382 -11.70 -22.42 -1.97
CA TYR A 382 -10.36 -21.98 -1.56
C TYR A 382 -10.39 -21.16 -0.27
N MET A 383 -11.45 -20.42 0.00
CA MET A 383 -11.63 -19.67 1.24
C MET A 383 -11.66 -20.59 2.47
N LEU A 384 -12.41 -21.71 2.40
CA LEU A 384 -12.43 -22.76 3.45
C LEU A 384 -11.03 -23.32 3.71
N ARG A 385 -10.32 -23.65 2.63
CA ARG A 385 -8.96 -24.21 2.73
C ARG A 385 -7.98 -23.21 3.31
N TRP A 386 -8.02 -21.95 2.82
CA TRP A 386 -7.15 -20.89 3.31
C TRP A 386 -7.40 -20.58 4.79
N LYS A 387 -8.67 -20.60 5.21
CA LYS A 387 -9.02 -20.43 6.64
C LYS A 387 -8.38 -21.49 7.52
N ARG A 388 -8.33 -22.76 7.09
CA ARG A 388 -7.67 -23.83 7.83
C ARG A 388 -6.16 -23.60 7.95
N ASP A 389 -5.50 -23.19 6.87
CA ASP A 389 -4.07 -22.84 6.93
C ASP A 389 -3.83 -21.66 7.90
N GLN A 390 -4.71 -20.68 7.88
CA GLN A 390 -4.63 -19.56 8.81
C GLN A 390 -4.88 -19.99 10.27
N ASP A 391 -5.74 -20.98 10.53
CA ASP A 391 -5.94 -21.51 11.89
C ASP A 391 -4.64 -22.08 12.48
N ASP A 392 -3.82 -22.73 11.64
CA ASP A 392 -2.51 -23.27 12.05
C ASP A 392 -1.47 -22.15 12.30
N GLU A 393 -1.63 -20.98 11.66
CA GLU A 393 -0.72 -19.84 11.80
C GLU A 393 -1.14 -18.89 12.94
N MET A 394 -2.40 -18.92 13.37
CA MET A 394 -2.94 -18.09 14.45
C MET A 394 -2.47 -18.53 15.82
N ASN A 395 -2.41 -17.60 16.75
CA ASN A 395 -2.17 -17.84 18.17
C ASN A 395 -2.95 -16.83 19.01
N ASP A 396 -2.98 -16.98 20.33
CA ASP A 396 -3.76 -16.12 21.24
C ASP A 396 -3.48 -14.62 21.07
N ARG A 397 -2.25 -14.25 20.72
CA ARG A 397 -1.90 -12.84 20.50
C ARG A 397 -2.46 -12.31 19.19
N PHE A 398 -2.28 -13.05 18.11
CA PHE A 398 -2.87 -12.69 16.81
C PHE A 398 -4.39 -12.67 16.88
N GLU A 399 -4.98 -13.58 17.64
CA GLU A 399 -6.43 -13.61 17.84
C GLU A 399 -6.92 -12.33 18.54
N MET A 400 -6.18 -11.80 19.51
CA MET A 400 -6.54 -10.52 20.17
C MET A 400 -6.53 -9.35 19.17
N ALA A 401 -5.50 -9.27 18.32
CA ALA A 401 -5.41 -8.26 17.27
C ALA A 401 -6.52 -8.42 16.23
N TYR A 402 -6.76 -9.66 15.80
CA TYR A 402 -7.82 -10.00 14.85
C TYR A 402 -9.20 -9.61 15.37
N GLN A 403 -9.54 -9.94 16.62
CA GLN A 403 -10.83 -9.61 17.21
C GLN A 403 -11.09 -8.10 17.27
N LEU A 404 -10.05 -7.29 17.51
CA LEU A 404 -10.20 -5.84 17.46
C LEU A 404 -10.63 -5.37 16.06
N PHE A 405 -10.00 -5.89 15.01
CA PHE A 405 -10.32 -5.52 13.63
C PHE A 405 -11.64 -6.13 13.18
N HIS A 406 -11.86 -7.40 13.44
CA HIS A 406 -13.10 -8.10 13.11
C HIS A 406 -14.34 -7.41 13.70
N ASN A 407 -14.31 -7.05 14.99
CA ASN A 407 -15.39 -6.33 15.63
C ASN A 407 -15.58 -4.89 15.11
N SER A 408 -14.62 -4.35 14.38
CA SER A 408 -14.67 -3.02 13.78
C SER A 408 -15.30 -3.01 12.38
N MET A 409 -15.39 -4.15 11.71
CA MET A 409 -15.93 -4.22 10.35
C MET A 409 -17.37 -3.69 10.29
N ILE A 410 -18.23 -4.07 11.24
CA ILE A 410 -19.65 -3.61 11.27
C ILE A 410 -19.74 -2.08 11.45
N PRO A 411 -19.09 -1.45 12.44
CA PRO A 411 -19.09 0.02 12.52
C PRO A 411 -18.60 0.72 11.26
N PHE A 412 -17.57 0.19 10.59
CA PHE A 412 -17.03 0.78 9.38
C PHE A 412 -17.97 0.58 8.18
N THR A 413 -18.60 -0.58 8.03
CA THR A 413 -19.65 -0.76 7.02
C THR A 413 -20.88 0.10 7.30
N ASN A 414 -21.23 0.32 8.57
CA ASN A 414 -22.28 1.26 8.94
C ASN A 414 -21.95 2.70 8.52
N MET A 415 -20.68 3.15 8.70
CA MET A 415 -20.22 4.47 8.22
C MET A 415 -20.37 4.59 6.70
N GLU A 416 -19.88 3.60 5.96
CA GLU A 416 -19.97 3.56 4.51
C GLU A 416 -21.44 3.54 4.05
N HIS A 417 -22.28 2.67 4.63
CA HIS A 417 -23.70 2.57 4.28
C HIS A 417 -24.49 3.85 4.56
N ARG A 418 -24.23 4.50 5.69
CA ARG A 418 -24.85 5.80 6.02
C ARG A 418 -24.47 6.87 5.03
N GLY A 419 -23.24 6.86 4.55
CA GLY A 419 -22.71 7.85 3.63
C GLY A 419 -22.69 9.27 4.19
N ILE A 420 -22.19 10.19 3.40
CA ILE A 420 -22.12 11.64 3.72
C ILE A 420 -22.88 12.40 2.65
N LYS A 421 -23.85 13.20 3.06
CA LYS A 421 -24.64 14.00 2.12
C LYS A 421 -23.80 15.03 1.41
N ILE A 422 -23.95 15.15 0.09
CA ILE A 422 -23.20 16.09 -0.75
C ILE A 422 -24.13 17.13 -1.35
N ASP A 423 -23.78 18.40 -1.15
CA ASP A 423 -24.33 19.49 -1.96
C ASP A 423 -23.58 19.57 -3.30
N SER A 424 -24.10 18.87 -4.30
CA SER A 424 -23.50 18.85 -5.64
C SER A 424 -23.52 20.22 -6.32
N GLY A 425 -24.41 21.16 -5.91
CA GLY A 425 -24.46 22.52 -6.41
C GLY A 425 -23.20 23.30 -6.06
N VAL A 426 -22.69 23.13 -4.82
CA VAL A 426 -21.42 23.72 -4.37
C VAL A 426 -20.25 23.21 -5.21
N LEU A 427 -20.18 21.89 -5.45
CA LEU A 427 -19.11 21.29 -6.27
C LEU A 427 -19.15 21.79 -7.71
N ARG A 428 -20.33 21.82 -8.33
CA ARG A 428 -20.50 22.28 -9.73
C ARG A 428 -20.17 23.77 -9.88
N LYS A 429 -20.49 24.59 -8.88
CA LYS A 429 -20.09 26.01 -8.86
C LYS A 429 -18.57 26.11 -8.77
N LEU A 430 -17.96 25.39 -7.84
CA LEU A 430 -16.51 25.37 -7.66
C LEU A 430 -15.77 24.84 -8.89
N GLU A 431 -16.35 23.88 -9.61
CA GLU A 431 -15.84 23.39 -10.89
C GLU A 431 -15.71 24.53 -11.91
N LYS A 432 -16.83 25.26 -12.14
CA LYS A 432 -16.86 26.38 -13.09
C LYS A 432 -15.89 27.51 -12.72
N ASP A 433 -15.85 27.87 -11.44
CA ASP A 433 -14.97 28.92 -10.94
C ASP A 433 -13.50 28.53 -11.10
N THR A 434 -13.19 27.24 -10.84
CA THR A 434 -11.84 26.67 -10.99
C THR A 434 -11.41 26.62 -12.45
N GLU A 435 -12.28 26.16 -13.36
CA GLU A 435 -12.00 26.11 -14.81
C GLU A 435 -11.78 27.50 -15.38
N LYS A 436 -12.60 28.48 -14.96
CA LYS A 436 -12.43 29.88 -15.33
C LYS A 436 -11.07 30.40 -14.87
N ARG A 437 -10.69 30.15 -13.62
CA ARG A 437 -9.41 30.63 -13.07
C ARG A 437 -8.20 29.99 -13.74
N ILE A 438 -8.25 28.69 -14.04
CA ILE A 438 -7.20 28.00 -14.81
C ILE A 438 -7.03 28.66 -16.19
N LYS A 439 -8.16 28.99 -16.87
CA LYS A 439 -8.13 29.67 -18.16
C LYS A 439 -7.51 31.07 -18.06
N GLU A 440 -7.83 31.84 -17.03
CA GLU A 440 -7.23 33.18 -16.80
C GLU A 440 -5.70 33.09 -16.65
N ILE A 441 -5.19 32.06 -15.93
CA ILE A 441 -3.76 31.80 -15.78
C ILE A 441 -3.14 31.42 -17.13
N ASP A 442 -3.80 30.57 -17.93
CA ASP A 442 -3.33 30.18 -19.26
C ASP A 442 -3.30 31.36 -20.23
N ASP A 443 -4.30 32.23 -20.20
CA ASP A 443 -4.34 33.42 -21.00
C ASP A 443 -3.24 34.42 -20.58
N ALA A 444 -2.93 34.51 -19.30
CA ALA A 444 -1.81 35.32 -18.78
C ALA A 444 -0.45 34.76 -19.26
N GLU A 445 -0.27 33.43 -19.18
CA GLU A 445 0.95 32.78 -19.71
C GLU A 445 1.08 32.99 -21.23
N LYS A 446 -0.02 32.90 -21.97
CA LYS A 446 -0.03 33.17 -23.42
C LYS A 446 0.39 34.61 -23.72
N ARG A 447 -0.14 35.62 -23.00
CA ARG A 447 0.29 37.02 -23.13
C ARG A 447 1.79 37.17 -22.84
N LEU A 448 2.33 36.50 -21.85
CA LEU A 448 3.76 36.46 -21.52
C LEU A 448 4.64 35.90 -22.69
N ARG A 449 4.13 34.88 -23.41
CA ARG A 449 4.77 34.33 -24.60
C ARG A 449 4.78 35.29 -25.78
N GLU A 450 3.74 36.11 -25.94
CA GLU A 450 3.51 37.02 -27.06
C GLU A 450 4.14 38.41 -26.83
N SER A 451 4.24 38.86 -25.56
CA SER A 451 4.77 40.17 -25.16
C SER A 451 6.29 40.20 -25.05
N GLY A 452 6.90 41.28 -25.56
CA GLY A 452 8.26 41.70 -25.19
C GLY A 452 9.33 41.58 -26.26
N GLY A 453 10.19 42.63 -26.29
CA GLY A 453 11.41 42.72 -27.10
C GLY A 453 12.51 41.71 -26.69
N MET A 454 13.60 41.62 -27.47
CA MET A 454 14.67 40.65 -27.26
C MET A 454 15.52 40.81 -26.00
N ASP A 455 15.32 41.86 -25.24
CA ASP A 455 16.27 42.24 -24.20
C ASP A 455 15.54 42.40 -22.86
N THR A 456 15.34 41.34 -22.14
CA THR A 456 15.12 41.39 -20.69
C THR A 456 14.83 40.02 -20.03
N LYS A 457 15.01 39.94 -18.71
CA LYS A 457 14.61 38.82 -17.83
C LYS A 457 13.13 38.39 -18.04
N SER A 458 12.28 39.25 -18.65
CA SER A 458 10.85 39.01 -18.90
C SER A 458 10.54 38.04 -20.07
N ASN A 459 11.50 37.72 -20.93
CA ASN A 459 11.28 36.93 -22.16
C ASN A 459 11.72 35.47 -22.04
N PHE A 460 11.73 34.91 -20.87
CA PHE A 460 12.27 33.56 -20.64
C PHE A 460 11.50 32.46 -21.44
N LEU A 461 10.19 32.57 -21.64
CA LEU A 461 9.44 31.61 -22.45
C LEU A 461 9.78 31.68 -23.94
N LYS A 462 9.97 32.89 -24.48
CA LYS A 462 10.42 33.07 -25.86
C LYS A 462 11.86 32.61 -26.07
N ARG A 463 12.75 32.89 -25.11
CA ARG A 463 14.13 32.39 -25.09
C ARG A 463 14.16 30.86 -25.05
N PHE A 464 13.26 30.25 -24.25
CA PHE A 464 13.10 28.78 -24.22
C PHE A 464 12.75 28.24 -25.60
N LYS A 465 11.73 28.81 -26.28
CA LYS A 465 11.30 28.39 -27.61
C LYS A 465 12.42 28.51 -28.63
N ILE A 466 13.18 29.62 -28.60
CA ILE A 466 14.33 29.85 -29.50
C ILE A 466 15.42 28.80 -29.25
N LYS A 467 15.79 28.55 -27.98
CA LYS A 467 16.89 27.63 -27.65
C LYS A 467 16.56 26.17 -27.89
N TYR A 468 15.34 25.76 -27.54
CA TYR A 468 14.92 24.34 -27.56
C TYR A 468 14.00 23.96 -28.73
N GLY A 469 13.63 24.89 -29.59
CA GLY A 469 12.81 24.67 -30.79
C GLY A 469 11.39 24.18 -30.54
N LYS A 470 10.86 24.36 -29.34
CA LYS A 470 9.54 23.87 -28.92
C LYS A 470 8.88 24.83 -27.94
N GLU A 471 7.55 24.80 -27.87
CA GLU A 471 6.79 25.51 -26.85
C GLU A 471 7.04 24.90 -25.46
N PHE A 472 7.11 25.76 -24.44
CA PHE A 472 7.25 25.32 -23.05
C PHE A 472 6.00 24.57 -22.58
N ASN A 473 6.20 23.41 -22.01
CA ASN A 473 5.18 22.59 -21.36
C ASN A 473 5.52 22.39 -19.89
N ARG A 474 4.79 23.06 -19.00
CA ARG A 474 5.00 23.01 -17.54
C ARG A 474 4.81 21.62 -16.94
N ASN A 475 4.10 20.71 -17.59
CA ASN A 475 3.92 19.33 -17.10
C ASN A 475 5.16 18.45 -17.36
N SER A 476 6.15 18.95 -18.07
CA SER A 476 7.40 18.25 -18.34
C SER A 476 8.47 18.68 -17.34
N THR A 477 8.83 17.77 -16.43
CA THR A 477 9.92 18.00 -15.44
C THR A 477 11.21 18.44 -16.14
N LYS A 478 11.55 17.80 -17.28
CA LYS A 478 12.72 18.17 -18.07
C LYS A 478 12.65 19.62 -18.58
N GLN A 479 11.49 20.04 -19.09
CA GLN A 479 11.35 21.42 -19.59
C GLN A 479 11.34 22.44 -18.44
N ASN A 480 10.81 22.10 -17.28
CA ASN A 480 10.93 22.96 -16.09
C ASN A 480 12.39 23.13 -15.70
N GLN A 481 13.19 22.05 -15.69
CA GLN A 481 14.64 22.11 -15.42
C GLN A 481 15.35 22.98 -16.44
N GLU A 482 15.06 22.80 -17.73
CA GLU A 482 15.61 23.59 -18.83
C GLU A 482 15.22 25.09 -18.71
N LEU A 483 13.97 25.39 -18.33
CA LEU A 483 13.49 26.77 -18.16
C LEU A 483 14.14 27.47 -16.95
N PHE A 484 14.00 26.87 -15.76
CA PHE A 484 14.42 27.55 -14.52
C PHE A 484 15.94 27.60 -14.35
N PHE A 485 16.64 26.50 -14.66
CA PHE A 485 18.06 26.41 -14.37
C PHE A 485 18.95 26.83 -15.53
N ASP A 486 18.49 26.63 -16.78
CA ASP A 486 19.33 26.94 -17.95
C ASP A 486 18.94 28.27 -18.64
N ILE A 487 17.64 28.56 -18.81
CA ILE A 487 17.18 29.80 -19.47
C ILE A 487 17.15 30.99 -18.51
N ILE A 488 16.56 30.79 -17.31
CA ILE A 488 16.43 31.87 -16.29
C ILE A 488 17.74 31.98 -15.51
N GLY A 489 18.43 30.87 -15.27
CA GLY A 489 19.73 30.83 -14.59
C GLY A 489 19.62 30.74 -13.07
N ILE A 490 18.50 30.23 -12.55
CA ILE A 490 18.32 29.98 -11.11
C ILE A 490 19.27 28.86 -10.69
N LYS A 491 19.97 29.05 -9.58
CA LYS A 491 20.87 28.02 -9.04
C LYS A 491 20.05 26.88 -8.42
N PRO A 492 20.25 25.61 -8.83
CA PRO A 492 19.55 24.47 -8.22
C PRO A 492 19.91 24.26 -6.75
N THR A 493 18.92 23.99 -5.92
CA THR A 493 19.08 23.78 -4.46
C THR A 493 18.78 22.36 -4.03
N LYS A 494 17.99 21.60 -4.84
CA LYS A 494 17.46 20.31 -4.47
C LYS A 494 17.59 19.26 -5.57
N LEU A 495 17.96 18.02 -5.20
CA LEU A 495 17.99 16.88 -6.13
C LEU A 495 16.61 16.22 -6.25
N THR A 496 16.31 15.67 -7.44
CA THR A 496 15.18 14.75 -7.57
C THR A 496 15.39 13.49 -6.72
N THR A 497 14.33 12.84 -6.29
CA THR A 497 14.40 11.58 -5.53
C THR A 497 15.19 10.51 -6.29
N GLY A 498 15.02 10.40 -7.60
CA GLY A 498 15.76 9.46 -8.43
C GLY A 498 17.26 9.75 -8.49
N ALA A 499 17.64 11.03 -8.61
CA ALA A 499 19.06 11.43 -8.60
C ALA A 499 19.71 11.19 -7.23
N LYS A 500 18.99 11.52 -6.15
CA LYS A 500 19.44 11.27 -4.77
C LYS A 500 19.68 9.78 -4.50
N ASN A 501 18.74 8.93 -4.92
CA ASN A 501 18.84 7.48 -4.75
C ASN A 501 19.96 6.87 -5.60
N ALA A 502 20.30 7.50 -6.73
CA ALA A 502 21.41 7.10 -7.59
C ALA A 502 22.75 7.71 -7.19
N GLY A 503 22.84 8.45 -6.07
CA GLY A 503 24.06 9.09 -5.59
C GLY A 503 24.61 10.20 -6.50
N ARG A 504 23.73 10.82 -7.33
CA ARG A 504 24.10 11.90 -8.25
C ARG A 504 24.17 13.24 -7.53
N GLY A 505 24.95 14.20 -8.08
CA GLY A 505 25.08 15.56 -7.56
C GLY A 505 24.23 16.58 -8.31
N LEU A 506 24.33 17.85 -7.88
CA LEU A 506 23.69 19.02 -8.54
C LEU A 506 24.44 19.53 -9.79
N ASP A 507 25.45 18.79 -10.25
CA ASP A 507 26.31 19.09 -11.40
C ASP A 507 25.57 19.06 -12.75
N SER A 508 24.39 18.42 -12.79
CA SER A 508 23.52 18.43 -13.96
C SER A 508 22.13 18.94 -13.61
N ILE A 509 21.62 19.89 -14.38
CA ILE A 509 20.25 20.42 -14.21
C ILE A 509 19.19 19.31 -14.23
N TYR A 510 19.42 18.22 -14.96
CA TYR A 510 18.50 17.09 -15.07
C TYR A 510 18.45 16.20 -13.82
N ASN A 511 19.36 16.41 -12.88
CA ASN A 511 19.32 15.80 -11.55
C ASN A 511 18.50 16.63 -10.56
N CYS A 512 18.15 17.88 -10.90
CA CYS A 512 17.59 18.87 -9.98
C CYS A 512 16.06 18.83 -9.95
N ALA A 513 15.49 19.02 -8.77
CA ALA A 513 14.04 19.08 -8.59
C ALA A 513 13.48 20.44 -9.03
N THR A 514 12.22 20.42 -9.51
CA THR A 514 11.39 21.59 -9.80
C THR A 514 10.00 21.37 -9.21
N ASP A 515 9.95 20.80 -8.00
CA ASP A 515 8.71 20.57 -7.26
C ASP A 515 8.19 21.87 -6.61
N ASN A 516 7.02 21.80 -5.98
CA ASN A 516 6.38 22.95 -5.37
C ASN A 516 7.26 23.66 -4.32
N GLU A 517 8.11 22.92 -3.63
CA GLU A 517 9.03 23.49 -2.62
C GLU A 517 10.08 24.38 -3.29
N VAL A 518 10.70 23.89 -4.37
CA VAL A 518 11.65 24.67 -5.17
C VAL A 518 10.95 25.87 -5.83
N MET A 519 9.72 25.71 -6.33
CA MET A 519 8.94 26.81 -6.90
C MET A 519 8.62 27.88 -5.84
N GLN A 520 8.29 27.47 -4.62
CA GLN A 520 8.03 28.40 -3.52
C GLN A 520 9.31 29.15 -3.11
N GLU A 521 10.47 28.47 -3.10
CA GLU A 521 11.77 29.09 -2.85
C GLU A 521 12.10 30.13 -3.93
N ILE A 522 11.82 29.84 -5.20
CA ILE A 522 11.98 30.80 -6.30
C ILE A 522 11.08 32.01 -6.10
N LEU A 523 9.81 31.78 -5.76
CA LEU A 523 8.83 32.84 -5.52
C LEU A 523 9.25 33.76 -4.37
N ASN A 524 9.74 33.20 -3.27
CA ASN A 524 10.19 33.94 -2.09
C ASN A 524 11.48 34.79 -2.33
N ASN A 525 12.29 34.40 -3.33
CA ASN A 525 13.54 35.08 -3.67
C ASN A 525 13.41 36.08 -4.85
N GLU A 526 12.24 36.18 -5.47
CA GLU A 526 11.96 37.07 -6.59
C GLU A 526 11.10 38.23 -6.15
N ASP A 527 11.36 39.44 -6.67
CA ASP A 527 10.62 40.66 -6.33
C ASP A 527 9.16 40.53 -6.77
N GLU A 528 8.24 40.94 -5.90
CA GLU A 528 6.82 40.99 -6.19
C GLU A 528 6.51 41.81 -7.44
N GLY A 529 5.62 41.31 -8.29
CA GLY A 529 5.15 41.98 -9.50
C GLY A 529 6.02 41.81 -10.72
N THR A 530 7.20 41.17 -10.64
CA THR A 530 7.97 40.80 -11.82
C THR A 530 7.25 39.72 -12.65
N ASP A 531 7.55 39.62 -13.94
CA ASP A 531 6.96 38.63 -14.84
C ASP A 531 7.31 37.21 -14.38
N LEU A 532 8.50 37.00 -13.81
CA LEU A 532 8.90 35.71 -13.26
C LEU A 532 8.12 35.39 -11.99
N HIS A 533 7.94 36.35 -11.08
CA HIS A 533 7.13 36.17 -9.88
C HIS A 533 5.69 35.77 -10.25
N LYS A 534 5.03 36.54 -11.11
CA LYS A 534 3.65 36.24 -11.59
C LYS A 534 3.55 34.88 -12.29
N PHE A 535 4.56 34.53 -13.06
CA PHE A 535 4.59 33.23 -13.76
C PHE A 535 4.72 32.06 -12.78
N VAL A 536 5.64 32.14 -11.81
CA VAL A 536 5.85 31.07 -10.81
C VAL A 536 4.62 30.96 -9.88
N GLU A 537 4.07 32.08 -9.44
CA GLU A 537 2.81 32.13 -8.68
C GLU A 537 1.67 31.44 -9.46
N GLY A 538 1.50 31.79 -10.74
CA GLY A 538 0.53 31.15 -11.63
C GLY A 538 0.81 29.66 -11.83
N CYS A 539 2.07 29.22 -11.84
CA CYS A 539 2.42 27.79 -11.89
C CYS A 539 1.96 27.04 -10.64
N LEU A 540 2.22 27.59 -9.46
CA LEU A 540 1.81 27.01 -8.17
C LEU A 540 0.29 26.98 -8.02
N GLU A 541 -0.39 28.10 -8.31
CA GLU A 541 -1.84 28.20 -8.25
C GLU A 541 -2.49 27.21 -9.24
N LYS A 542 -2.05 27.17 -10.49
CA LYS A 542 -2.60 26.23 -11.49
C LYS A 542 -2.40 24.78 -11.11
N ALA A 543 -1.25 24.41 -10.53
CA ALA A 543 -1.01 23.05 -10.05
C ALA A 543 -2.03 22.68 -8.94
N GLU A 544 -2.31 23.57 -8.01
CA GLU A 544 -3.32 23.37 -6.98
C GLU A 544 -4.74 23.26 -7.56
N LEU A 545 -5.11 24.19 -8.46
CA LEU A 545 -6.42 24.20 -9.13
C LEU A 545 -6.64 22.96 -9.99
N THR A 546 -5.62 22.51 -10.73
CA THR A 546 -5.71 21.31 -11.55
C THR A 546 -5.93 20.06 -10.69
N LYS A 547 -5.24 19.99 -9.54
CA LYS A 547 -5.46 18.90 -8.58
C LYS A 547 -6.85 18.97 -7.94
N LEU A 548 -7.31 20.18 -7.58
CA LEU A 548 -8.66 20.39 -7.07
C LEU A 548 -9.71 19.91 -8.08
N LEU A 549 -9.59 20.35 -9.32
CA LEU A 549 -10.53 20.03 -10.40
C LEU A 549 -10.53 18.51 -10.70
N GLY A 550 -9.35 17.93 -10.94
CA GLY A 550 -9.24 16.54 -11.40
C GLY A 550 -9.48 15.52 -10.29
N THR A 551 -8.81 15.69 -9.15
CA THR A 551 -8.81 14.67 -8.09
C THR A 551 -10.05 14.82 -7.18
N TYR A 552 -10.41 16.06 -6.81
CA TYR A 552 -11.43 16.26 -5.80
C TYR A 552 -12.82 16.55 -6.39
N ILE A 553 -12.93 17.42 -7.39
CA ILE A 553 -14.25 17.75 -7.95
C ILE A 553 -14.70 16.67 -8.94
N LYS A 554 -13.97 16.53 -10.07
CA LYS A 554 -14.29 15.52 -11.11
C LYS A 554 -14.11 14.08 -10.65
N GLY A 555 -13.28 13.86 -9.61
CA GLY A 555 -13.13 12.56 -8.97
C GLY A 555 -14.27 12.20 -8.01
N ILE A 556 -14.96 13.18 -7.40
CA ILE A 556 -16.03 12.95 -6.42
C ILE A 556 -17.42 12.94 -7.07
N LEU A 557 -17.70 13.90 -7.99
CA LEU A 557 -19.02 14.02 -8.62
C LEU A 557 -19.57 12.70 -9.19
N PRO A 558 -18.79 11.84 -9.88
CA PRO A 558 -19.26 10.55 -10.39
C PRO A 558 -19.51 9.49 -9.32
N LEU A 559 -19.04 9.70 -8.09
CA LEU A 559 -19.15 8.75 -6.99
C LEU A 559 -20.34 9.06 -6.06
N ILE A 560 -21.07 10.14 -6.34
CA ILE A 560 -22.29 10.47 -5.59
C ILE A 560 -23.36 9.46 -6.01
N GLY A 561 -23.89 8.72 -5.06
CA GLY A 561 -24.94 7.72 -5.28
C GLY A 561 -26.25 8.36 -5.76
N GLU A 562 -27.14 7.53 -6.29
CA GLU A 562 -28.49 7.97 -6.71
C GLU A 562 -29.31 8.57 -5.55
N ASP A 563 -28.96 8.21 -4.32
CA ASP A 563 -29.52 8.75 -3.07
C ASP A 563 -28.99 10.16 -2.68
N GLY A 564 -28.01 10.69 -3.43
CA GLY A 564 -27.38 11.98 -3.16
C GLY A 564 -26.31 11.94 -2.08
N TYR A 565 -25.85 10.76 -1.68
CA TYR A 565 -24.79 10.56 -0.69
C TYR A 565 -23.50 10.05 -1.35
N LEU A 566 -22.40 10.38 -0.72
CA LEU A 566 -21.09 9.82 -1.01
C LEU A 566 -20.83 8.69 -0.01
N HIS A 567 -20.48 7.52 -0.51
CA HIS A 567 -20.20 6.31 0.29
C HIS A 567 -18.71 5.94 0.18
N PRO A 568 -17.80 6.62 0.92
CA PRO A 568 -16.38 6.31 0.88
C PRO A 568 -16.13 4.92 1.45
N SER A 569 -15.40 4.08 0.72
CA SER A 569 -14.97 2.79 1.25
C SER A 569 -13.85 2.98 2.28
N PHE A 570 -14.01 2.37 3.44
CA PHE A 570 -12.99 2.33 4.49
C PHE A 570 -12.31 0.96 4.52
N LEU A 571 -10.98 0.93 4.46
CA LEU A 571 -10.21 -0.30 4.39
C LEU A 571 -9.42 -0.49 5.69
N LEU A 572 -9.54 -1.68 6.29
CA LEU A 572 -8.80 -2.07 7.51
C LEU A 572 -7.59 -2.97 7.21
N HIS A 573 -7.36 -3.38 5.96
CA HIS A 573 -6.36 -4.38 5.55
C HIS A 573 -5.25 -3.84 4.65
N SER A 574 -5.20 -2.53 4.40
CA SER A 574 -4.35 -1.97 3.34
C SER A 574 -3.09 -1.24 3.84
N VAL A 575 -3.00 -0.92 5.13
CA VAL A 575 -1.93 -0.08 5.68
C VAL A 575 -0.99 -0.88 6.57
N SER A 576 0.31 -0.92 6.25
CA SER A 576 1.33 -1.68 7.00
C SER A 576 1.49 -1.26 8.46
N THR A 577 0.99 -0.08 8.86
CA THR A 577 0.96 0.39 10.24
C THR A 577 -0.34 0.03 10.98
N TYR A 578 -1.17 -0.82 10.39
CA TYR A 578 -2.49 -1.21 10.94
C TYR A 578 -3.41 -0.02 11.25
N ARG A 579 -3.35 1.02 10.41
CA ARG A 579 -4.35 2.09 10.37
C ARG A 579 -5.40 1.77 9.29
N SER A 580 -6.56 2.40 9.37
CA SER A 580 -7.49 2.41 8.24
C SER A 580 -6.96 3.27 7.09
N SER A 581 -7.45 3.01 5.91
CA SER A 581 -7.41 3.94 4.78
C SER A 581 -8.81 4.13 4.21
N SER A 582 -8.95 5.06 3.29
CA SER A 582 -10.22 5.29 2.61
C SER A 582 -9.99 5.48 1.11
N GLU A 583 -10.92 4.98 0.31
CA GLU A 583 -10.90 5.13 -1.14
C GLU A 583 -12.30 5.39 -1.71
N LYS A 584 -12.37 5.85 -2.94
CA LYS A 584 -13.60 6.09 -3.72
C LYS A 584 -14.63 7.00 -3.03
N PRO A 585 -14.26 8.21 -2.62
CA PRO A 585 -12.93 8.84 -2.65
C PRO A 585 -12.14 8.60 -1.36
N ASN A 586 -10.86 9.00 -1.35
CA ASN A 586 -10.09 9.02 -0.12
C ASN A 586 -10.56 10.17 0.80
N PHE A 587 -11.54 9.87 1.64
CA PHE A 587 -12.16 10.82 2.58
C PHE A 587 -11.20 11.31 3.66
N GLN A 588 -10.21 10.49 4.04
CA GLN A 588 -9.23 10.83 5.07
C GLN A 588 -8.19 11.85 4.60
N ASN A 589 -8.07 12.08 3.29
CA ASN A 589 -7.10 13.01 2.70
C ASN A 589 -7.75 14.24 2.03
N LEU A 590 -8.94 14.62 2.47
CA LEU A 590 -9.56 15.86 2.01
C LEU A 590 -8.69 17.07 2.39
N PRO A 591 -8.47 18.03 1.48
CA PRO A 591 -7.57 19.15 1.72
C PRO A 591 -8.11 20.05 2.85
N VAL A 592 -7.26 20.33 3.84
CA VAL A 592 -7.57 21.18 5.00
C VAL A 592 -6.79 22.49 4.95
N ARG A 593 -5.47 22.42 4.72
CA ARG A 593 -4.54 23.54 4.85
C ARG A 593 -4.49 24.46 3.62
N LYS A 594 -4.79 23.92 2.44
CA LYS A 594 -4.74 24.68 1.19
C LYS A 594 -5.99 25.53 1.04
N LYS A 595 -5.83 26.85 1.00
CA LYS A 595 -6.95 27.82 1.01
C LYS A 595 -7.97 27.54 -0.08
N ILE A 596 -7.53 27.37 -1.33
CA ILE A 596 -8.42 27.17 -2.48
C ILE A 596 -9.03 25.76 -2.44
N ALA A 597 -8.19 24.73 -2.32
CA ALA A 597 -8.65 23.34 -2.37
C ALA A 597 -9.56 22.96 -1.19
N SER A 598 -9.43 23.62 -0.03
CA SER A 598 -10.27 23.34 1.14
C SER A 598 -11.71 23.84 0.98
N GLU A 599 -12.01 24.71 0.01
CA GLU A 599 -13.38 25.19 -0.24
C GLU A 599 -14.34 24.06 -0.65
N MET A 600 -13.83 23.00 -1.28
CA MET A 600 -14.62 21.82 -1.60
C MET A 600 -15.29 21.18 -0.38
N ARG A 601 -14.71 21.34 0.81
CA ARG A 601 -15.24 20.79 2.06
C ARG A 601 -16.61 21.37 2.45
N ARG A 602 -17.02 22.52 1.87
CA ARG A 602 -18.36 23.12 2.03
C ARG A 602 -19.47 22.27 1.40
N ALA A 603 -19.11 21.42 0.42
CA ALA A 603 -20.05 20.52 -0.22
C ALA A 603 -20.47 19.34 0.68
N PHE A 604 -19.71 19.03 1.71
CA PHE A 604 -20.04 17.99 2.67
C PHE A 604 -20.97 18.57 3.73
N VAL A 605 -22.23 18.17 3.71
CA VAL A 605 -23.29 18.70 4.58
C VAL A 605 -23.93 17.57 5.41
N PRO A 606 -24.38 17.84 6.65
CA PRO A 606 -25.02 16.81 7.46
C PRO A 606 -26.43 16.48 6.93
N ARG A 607 -26.90 15.26 7.19
CA ARG A 607 -28.29 14.87 6.95
C ARG A 607 -29.22 15.38 8.06
N ASN A 608 -28.69 15.42 9.30
CA ASN A 608 -29.35 15.99 10.45
C ASN A 608 -29.11 17.52 10.50
N ASP A 609 -28.59 18.02 11.60
CA ASP A 609 -28.47 19.46 11.80
C ASP A 609 -27.03 19.99 11.66
N LEU A 610 -26.04 19.23 12.18
CA LEU A 610 -24.66 19.65 12.31
C LEU A 610 -23.69 18.47 12.11
N PHE A 611 -22.44 18.77 11.75
CA PHE A 611 -21.32 17.85 11.99
C PHE A 611 -20.67 18.13 13.34
N LEU A 612 -20.30 17.06 14.03
CA LEU A 612 -19.43 17.08 15.20
C LEU A 612 -18.18 16.25 14.88
N GLU A 613 -17.01 16.88 14.86
CA GLU A 613 -15.71 16.21 14.75
C GLU A 613 -15.08 16.14 16.14
N VAL A 614 -14.63 14.95 16.52
CA VAL A 614 -13.99 14.74 17.83
C VAL A 614 -12.65 14.05 17.61
N ASP A 615 -11.56 14.70 18.02
CA ASP A 615 -10.19 14.25 17.87
C ASP A 615 -9.54 13.95 19.23
N PHE A 616 -8.54 13.06 19.23
CA PHE A 616 -7.70 12.87 20.41
C PHE A 616 -6.61 13.95 20.48
N GLY A 617 -6.55 14.68 21.58
CA GLY A 617 -5.49 15.67 21.85
C GLY A 617 -4.12 15.03 22.05
N ALA A 618 -3.15 15.32 21.15
CA ALA A 618 -1.76 14.85 21.21
C ALA A 618 -1.63 13.32 21.38
N ASN A 619 -2.42 12.55 20.64
CA ASN A 619 -2.59 11.10 20.80
C ASN A 619 -1.26 10.32 20.74
N GLU A 620 -0.44 10.55 19.70
CA GLU A 620 0.82 9.82 19.51
C GLU A 620 1.80 10.04 20.66
N VAL A 621 1.92 11.27 21.19
CA VAL A 621 2.82 11.56 22.32
C VAL A 621 2.37 10.83 23.60
N ARG A 622 1.07 10.72 23.81
CA ARG A 622 0.49 9.97 24.94
C ARG A 622 0.83 8.49 24.84
N TYR A 623 0.82 7.92 23.65
CA TYR A 623 1.23 6.53 23.42
C TYR A 623 2.74 6.34 23.49
N ILE A 624 3.56 7.32 23.05
CA ILE A 624 5.01 7.30 23.32
C ILE A 624 5.28 7.25 24.82
N ALA A 625 4.60 8.08 25.62
CA ALA A 625 4.73 8.08 27.08
C ALA A 625 4.32 6.73 27.70
N THR A 626 3.17 6.18 27.26
CA THR A 626 2.65 4.89 27.73
C THR A 626 3.60 3.73 27.40
N MET A 627 4.08 3.65 26.14
CA MET A 627 4.93 2.55 25.66
C MET A 627 6.37 2.63 26.18
N SER A 628 6.89 3.83 26.35
CA SER A 628 8.24 4.04 26.90
C SER A 628 8.30 3.85 28.43
N GLY A 629 7.19 4.14 29.11
CA GLY A 629 7.14 4.20 30.56
C GLY A 629 7.97 5.35 31.14
N ASP A 630 8.28 6.40 30.33
CA ASP A 630 9.08 7.53 30.78
C ASP A 630 8.34 8.34 31.85
N ARG A 631 8.88 8.31 33.08
CA ARG A 631 8.24 8.94 34.25
C ARG A 631 8.08 10.45 34.10
N ASN A 632 9.03 11.12 33.46
CA ASN A 632 8.98 12.56 33.28
C ASN A 632 7.95 12.95 32.23
N LEU A 633 7.91 12.23 31.11
CA LEU A 633 6.94 12.48 30.03
C LEU A 633 5.51 12.19 30.52
N ILE A 634 5.31 11.08 31.25
CA ILE A 634 4.00 10.73 31.85
C ILE A 634 3.56 11.83 32.82
N ARG A 635 4.45 12.26 33.73
CA ARG A 635 4.16 13.33 34.68
C ARG A 635 3.83 14.66 34.01
N ASP A 636 4.64 15.05 33.01
CA ASP A 636 4.46 16.30 32.28
C ASP A 636 3.10 16.34 31.55
N ILE A 637 2.72 15.24 30.90
CA ILE A 637 1.42 15.13 30.22
C ILE A 637 0.27 15.17 31.23
N ASN A 638 0.34 14.37 32.31
CA ASN A 638 -0.73 14.30 33.29
C ASN A 638 -0.92 15.61 34.06
N ASN A 639 0.12 16.42 34.19
CA ASN A 639 0.09 17.75 34.80
C ASN A 639 -0.20 18.88 33.81
N GLY A 640 -0.48 18.56 32.53
CA GLY A 640 -0.76 19.58 31.50
C GLY A 640 0.45 20.46 31.13
N VAL A 641 1.69 20.00 31.37
CA VAL A 641 2.91 20.76 31.05
C VAL A 641 3.10 20.79 29.53
N ASN A 642 3.17 21.99 28.98
CA ASN A 642 3.46 22.19 27.57
C ASN A 642 4.96 22.11 27.26
N PHE A 643 5.52 20.90 27.28
CA PHE A 643 6.95 20.70 27.03
C PHE A 643 7.36 21.08 25.59
N HIS A 644 6.45 21.14 24.63
CA HIS A 644 6.76 21.65 23.28
C HIS A 644 7.14 23.14 23.34
N ARG A 645 6.40 23.94 24.14
CA ARG A 645 6.73 25.35 24.36
C ARG A 645 8.06 25.52 25.09
N TYR A 646 8.34 24.65 26.04
CA TYR A 646 9.66 24.60 26.70
C TYR A 646 10.81 24.34 25.72
N PHE A 647 10.68 23.36 24.82
CA PHE A 647 11.73 23.10 23.80
C PHE A 647 11.78 24.20 22.74
N ALA A 648 10.66 24.84 22.41
CA ALA A 648 10.66 26.05 21.58
C ALA A 648 11.48 27.17 22.23
N SER A 649 11.30 27.43 23.52
CA SER A 649 12.09 28.44 24.22
C SER A 649 13.59 28.19 24.16
N LEU A 650 14.00 26.94 24.25
CA LEU A 650 15.41 26.54 24.11
C LEU A 650 15.94 26.68 22.67
N LEU A 651 15.13 26.34 21.64
CA LEU A 651 15.53 26.42 20.24
C LEU A 651 15.65 27.85 19.73
N PHE A 652 14.73 28.72 20.14
CA PHE A 652 14.67 30.12 19.71
C PHE A 652 15.35 31.08 20.69
N GLU A 653 15.89 30.55 21.83
CA GLU A 653 16.59 31.34 22.88
C GLU A 653 15.73 32.48 23.42
N LYS A 654 14.42 32.23 23.64
CA LYS A 654 13.42 33.17 24.12
C LYS A 654 12.71 32.62 25.37
N PRO A 655 12.15 33.48 26.25
CA PRO A 655 11.24 33.03 27.29
C PRO A 655 10.01 32.30 26.71
N GLU A 656 9.47 31.33 27.43
CA GLU A 656 8.27 30.58 26.99
C GLU A 656 7.06 31.49 26.69
N SER A 657 6.93 32.61 27.43
CA SER A 657 5.86 33.61 27.23
C SER A 657 5.93 34.36 25.90
N GLU A 658 7.13 34.44 25.29
CA GLU A 658 7.40 35.16 24.06
C GLU A 658 7.43 34.28 22.83
N ILE A 659 7.26 32.97 22.98
CA ILE A 659 7.20 32.04 21.88
C ILE A 659 5.91 32.24 21.11
N THR A 660 6.05 32.55 19.82
CA THR A 660 4.93 32.69 18.88
C THR A 660 4.32 31.33 18.53
N ASP A 661 3.11 31.32 17.99
CA ASP A 661 2.46 30.08 17.54
C ASP A 661 3.22 29.40 16.39
N GLU A 662 3.87 30.20 15.52
CA GLU A 662 4.72 29.68 14.44
C GLU A 662 5.97 28.99 15.00
N GLU A 663 6.69 29.63 15.93
CA GLU A 663 7.87 29.06 16.60
C GLU A 663 7.51 27.79 17.41
N TYR A 664 6.37 27.82 18.08
CA TYR A 664 5.83 26.63 18.74
C TYR A 664 5.59 25.49 17.76
N TYR A 665 4.95 25.80 16.61
CA TYR A 665 4.68 24.81 15.58
C TYR A 665 5.97 24.24 14.97
N GLN A 666 6.95 25.09 14.69
CA GLN A 666 8.26 24.68 14.18
C GLN A 666 9.01 23.80 15.20
N ALA A 667 9.04 24.16 16.47
CA ALA A 667 9.68 23.35 17.50
C ALA A 667 8.98 21.99 17.67
N LYS A 668 7.65 21.96 17.71
CA LYS A 668 6.87 20.74 17.82
C LYS A 668 7.13 19.78 16.65
N ASN A 669 6.97 20.25 15.42
CA ASN A 669 7.02 19.40 14.22
C ASN A 669 8.41 19.30 13.59
N GLY A 670 9.29 20.27 13.82
CA GLY A 670 10.67 20.29 13.29
C GLY A 670 11.70 19.68 14.22
N PHE A 671 11.43 19.61 15.53
CA PHE A 671 12.40 19.13 16.51
C PHE A 671 11.85 18.00 17.39
N VAL A 672 10.79 18.24 18.20
CA VAL A 672 10.37 17.27 19.24
C VAL A 672 9.86 15.98 18.62
N PHE A 673 8.89 16.05 17.70
CA PHE A 673 8.39 14.86 17.02
C PHE A 673 9.45 14.14 16.19
N PRO A 674 10.29 14.83 15.38
CA PRO A 674 11.41 14.18 14.71
C PRO A 674 12.36 13.43 15.66
N CYS A 675 12.70 13.99 16.82
CA CYS A 675 13.52 13.30 17.83
C CYS A 675 12.81 12.04 18.35
N PHE A 676 11.53 12.13 18.71
CA PHE A 676 10.74 10.99 19.17
C PHE A 676 10.63 9.88 18.12
N TYR A 677 10.70 10.24 16.83
CA TYR A 677 10.69 9.30 15.71
C TYR A 677 12.08 8.98 15.13
N GLY A 678 13.15 9.28 15.89
CA GLY A 678 14.51 8.81 15.58
C GLY A 678 15.34 9.71 14.69
N SER A 679 14.88 10.93 14.39
CA SER A 679 15.74 11.96 13.80
C SER A 679 16.70 12.50 14.84
N TYR A 680 17.81 13.06 14.39
CA TYR A 680 18.87 13.61 15.25
C TYR A 680 19.36 14.96 14.70
N HIS A 681 20.07 15.71 15.53
CA HIS A 681 20.49 17.10 15.24
C HIS A 681 21.05 17.34 13.83
N VAL A 682 21.75 16.37 13.22
CA VAL A 682 22.30 16.54 11.85
C VAL A 682 21.18 16.61 10.82
N THR A 683 20.19 15.72 10.92
CA THR A 683 19.03 15.70 10.01
C THR A 683 18.12 16.90 10.24
N ILE A 684 17.90 17.25 11.51
CA ILE A 684 17.08 18.40 11.90
C ILE A 684 17.69 19.71 11.39
N ALA A 685 18.96 19.97 11.66
CA ALA A 685 19.66 21.17 11.19
C ALA A 685 19.80 21.25 9.65
N LYS A 686 19.74 20.10 8.96
CA LYS A 686 19.68 20.09 7.50
C LYS A 686 18.32 20.55 6.97
N ASN A 687 17.23 20.19 7.66
CA ASN A 687 15.86 20.57 7.29
C ASN A 687 15.50 22.01 7.72
N TYR A 688 16.21 22.53 8.73
CA TYR A 688 16.06 23.89 9.28
C TYR A 688 17.45 24.56 9.31
N PRO A 689 17.93 25.06 8.16
CA PRO A 689 19.29 25.64 8.05
C PRO A 689 19.54 26.85 8.96
N GLU A 690 18.49 27.55 9.36
CA GLU A 690 18.52 28.65 10.33
C GLU A 690 18.93 28.20 11.74
N TRP A 691 18.76 26.93 12.07
CA TRP A 691 19.20 26.38 13.35
C TRP A 691 20.62 25.82 13.26
N LYS A 692 21.54 26.47 13.95
CA LYS A 692 22.95 26.01 14.02
C LYS A 692 23.01 24.57 14.55
N LYS A 693 23.69 23.68 13.82
CA LYS A 693 23.82 22.25 14.17
C LYS A 693 24.31 22.02 15.61
N SER A 694 25.27 22.83 16.09
CA SER A 694 25.79 22.73 17.46
C SER A 694 24.77 23.14 18.51
N HIS A 695 23.90 24.11 18.19
CA HIS A 695 22.80 24.53 19.05
C HIS A 695 21.70 23.43 19.13
N VAL A 696 21.25 22.93 17.97
CA VAL A 696 20.28 21.81 17.92
C VAL A 696 20.79 20.62 18.73
N LYS A 697 22.10 20.30 18.63
CA LYS A 697 22.71 19.22 19.44
C LYS A 697 22.56 19.45 20.95
N LYS A 698 22.81 20.68 21.43
CA LYS A 698 22.64 21.01 22.87
C LYS A 698 21.19 20.87 23.33
N VAL A 699 20.23 21.26 22.49
CA VAL A 699 18.81 21.12 22.82
C VAL A 699 18.38 19.65 22.76
N GLU A 700 18.89 18.87 21.79
CA GLU A 700 18.68 17.41 21.72
C GLU A 700 19.21 16.70 22.96
N ASP A 701 20.40 17.07 23.46
CA ASP A 701 20.95 16.48 24.68
C ASP A 701 20.08 16.78 25.93
N LYS A 702 19.52 17.99 26.01
CA LYS A 702 18.56 18.34 27.06
C LYS A 702 17.24 17.56 26.94
N LEU A 703 16.76 17.30 25.71
CA LEU A 703 15.56 16.47 25.48
C LEU A 703 15.77 15.05 25.99
N TRP A 704 16.91 14.42 25.65
CA TRP A 704 17.21 13.06 26.07
C TRP A 704 17.58 12.95 27.55
N LEU A 705 18.11 14.02 28.17
CA LEU A 705 18.28 14.07 29.60
C LEU A 705 16.94 14.12 30.33
N ARG A 706 15.96 14.88 29.81
CA ARG A 706 14.61 14.99 30.39
C ARG A 706 13.78 13.71 30.18
N PHE A 707 13.81 13.15 28.96
CA PHE A 707 13.00 12.00 28.55
C PHE A 707 13.89 10.78 28.24
N ARG A 708 14.70 10.40 29.22
CA ARG A 708 15.64 9.28 29.09
C ARG A 708 14.97 7.95 28.80
N GLY A 709 13.81 7.70 29.40
CA GLY A 709 13.03 6.48 29.19
C GLY A 709 12.56 6.31 27.76
N VAL A 710 12.25 7.42 27.05
CA VAL A 710 11.91 7.38 25.63
C VAL A 710 13.09 6.91 24.80
N LYS A 711 14.32 7.41 25.11
CA LYS A 711 15.53 6.99 24.40
C LYS A 711 15.85 5.51 24.64
N GLU A 712 15.74 5.04 25.86
CA GLU A 712 15.95 3.64 26.24
C GLU A 712 14.93 2.73 25.55
N TRP A 713 13.68 3.18 25.41
CA TRP A 713 12.63 2.47 24.67
C TRP A 713 12.95 2.38 23.17
N GLN A 714 13.39 3.46 22.52
CA GLN A 714 13.84 3.44 21.13
C GLN A 714 14.97 2.41 20.91
N ASP A 715 15.97 2.41 21.76
CA ASP A 715 17.10 1.49 21.68
C ASP A 715 16.67 0.02 21.92
N ARG A 716 15.69 -0.19 22.81
CA ARG A 716 15.07 -1.52 23.01
C ARG A 716 14.34 -2.00 21.76
N LEU A 717 13.50 -1.16 21.10
CA LEU A 717 12.81 -1.51 19.87
C LEU A 717 13.77 -1.87 18.75
N THR A 718 14.86 -1.10 18.59
CA THR A 718 15.89 -1.39 17.58
C THR A 718 16.57 -2.75 17.84
N ARG A 719 16.93 -3.05 19.09
CA ARG A 719 17.50 -4.36 19.46
C ARG A 719 16.50 -5.50 19.23
N GLU A 720 15.24 -5.28 19.57
CA GLU A 720 14.17 -6.28 19.38
C GLU A 720 13.98 -6.57 17.89
N TYR A 721 13.86 -5.53 17.05
CA TYR A 721 13.72 -5.70 15.60
C TYR A 721 14.94 -6.38 14.97
N THR A 722 16.14 -6.02 15.38
CA THR A 722 17.38 -6.66 14.89
C THR A 722 17.43 -8.15 15.26
N ARG A 723 16.94 -8.53 16.46
CA ARG A 723 16.97 -9.90 16.96
C ARG A 723 15.83 -10.77 16.41
N LYS A 724 14.60 -10.23 16.37
CA LYS A 724 13.38 -10.98 16.04
C LYS A 724 12.88 -10.75 14.61
N GLY A 725 13.37 -9.70 13.92
CA GLY A 725 12.83 -9.25 12.63
C GLY A 725 11.47 -8.56 12.73
N CYS A 726 10.94 -8.34 13.93
CA CYS A 726 9.64 -7.71 14.15
C CYS A 726 9.58 -6.95 15.46
N ILE A 727 8.58 -6.07 15.57
CA ILE A 727 8.14 -5.42 16.82
C ILE A 727 6.70 -5.83 17.07
N GLU A 728 6.39 -6.25 18.29
CA GLU A 728 5.04 -6.64 18.70
C GLU A 728 4.48 -5.66 19.72
N THR A 729 3.19 -5.33 19.60
CA THR A 729 2.47 -4.52 20.59
C THR A 729 1.76 -5.40 21.62
N SER A 730 1.31 -4.78 22.71
CA SER A 730 0.53 -5.47 23.76
C SER A 730 -0.81 -6.05 23.27
N LEU A 731 -1.30 -5.60 22.12
CA LEU A 731 -2.52 -6.09 21.47
C LEU A 731 -2.27 -7.20 20.45
N GLY A 732 -1.02 -7.68 20.29
CA GLY A 732 -0.67 -8.75 19.38
C GLY A 732 -0.40 -8.32 17.93
N PHE A 733 -0.41 -7.02 17.62
CA PHE A 733 -0.02 -6.54 16.29
C PHE A 733 1.48 -6.65 16.09
N ARG A 734 1.88 -7.25 14.97
CA ARG A 734 3.27 -7.54 14.65
C ARG A 734 3.75 -6.75 13.44
N PHE A 735 4.68 -5.83 13.66
CA PHE A 735 5.27 -4.98 12.64
C PHE A 735 6.57 -5.60 12.14
N VAL A 736 6.56 -6.14 10.93
CA VAL A 736 7.72 -6.72 10.23
C VAL A 736 8.18 -5.78 9.12
N TRP A 737 7.25 -5.28 8.35
CA TRP A 737 7.49 -4.51 7.14
C TRP A 737 7.09 -3.04 7.30
N GLY A 738 7.86 -2.16 6.65
CA GLY A 738 7.42 -0.81 6.31
C GLY A 738 6.55 -0.85 5.05
N LYS A 739 6.36 0.30 4.40
CA LYS A 739 5.51 0.38 3.20
C LYS A 739 5.99 -0.55 2.08
N ASP A 740 7.29 -0.47 1.71
CA ASP A 740 7.83 -1.18 0.55
C ASP A 740 9.14 -1.93 0.88
N ALA A 741 9.53 -2.00 2.16
CA ALA A 741 10.82 -2.57 2.59
C ALA A 741 10.79 -2.92 4.08
N PRO A 742 11.82 -3.59 4.61
CA PRO A 742 12.01 -3.71 6.06
C PRO A 742 11.96 -2.36 6.76
N MET A 743 11.49 -2.35 7.99
CA MET A 743 11.31 -1.10 8.72
C MET A 743 12.64 -0.35 8.91
N SER A 744 12.70 0.88 8.42
CA SER A 744 13.73 1.83 8.80
C SER A 744 13.68 2.10 10.31
N ARG A 745 14.77 2.62 10.90
CA ARG A 745 14.78 2.96 12.33
C ARG A 745 13.62 3.88 12.72
N ASN A 746 13.29 4.86 11.88
CA ASN A 746 12.16 5.75 12.13
C ASN A 746 10.82 4.99 12.11
N ASN A 747 10.64 4.03 11.19
CA ASN A 747 9.43 3.21 11.15
C ASN A 747 9.34 2.26 12.35
N GLN A 748 10.49 1.78 12.89
CA GLN A 748 10.50 0.95 14.10
C GLN A 748 9.93 1.70 15.31
N TYR A 749 10.10 3.02 15.37
CA TYR A 749 9.56 3.84 16.46
C TYR A 749 8.14 4.34 16.17
N ASN A 750 7.90 4.77 14.94
CA ASN A 750 6.65 5.41 14.54
C ASN A 750 5.50 4.40 14.33
N SER A 751 5.75 3.27 13.63
CA SER A 751 4.68 2.34 13.25
C SER A 751 3.90 1.77 14.45
N PRO A 752 4.54 1.27 15.53
CA PRO A 752 3.81 0.77 16.69
C PRO A 752 3.05 1.87 17.44
N VAL A 753 3.58 3.11 17.49
CA VAL A 753 2.88 4.24 18.12
C VAL A 753 1.63 4.61 17.33
N GLN A 754 1.77 4.82 16.03
CA GLN A 754 0.65 5.15 15.15
C GLN A 754 -0.42 4.06 15.14
N GLY A 755 -0.01 2.79 15.04
CA GLY A 755 -0.94 1.67 15.10
C GLY A 755 -1.71 1.64 16.42
N THR A 756 -1.01 1.70 17.57
CA THR A 756 -1.64 1.65 18.89
C THR A 756 -2.58 2.83 19.13
N ALA A 757 -2.22 4.04 18.69
CA ALA A 757 -3.07 5.22 18.76
C ALA A 757 -4.39 5.01 17.98
N PHE A 758 -4.29 4.47 16.77
CA PHE A 758 -5.46 4.13 15.95
C PHE A 758 -6.29 2.98 16.55
N HIS A 759 -5.65 1.94 17.10
CA HIS A 759 -6.35 0.82 17.73
C HIS A 759 -7.23 1.29 18.90
N ARG A 760 -6.79 2.30 19.63
CA ARG A 760 -7.57 2.92 20.70
C ARG A 760 -8.82 3.64 20.15
N LEU A 761 -8.67 4.39 19.06
CA LEU A 761 -9.81 5.01 18.36
C LEU A 761 -10.77 3.94 17.83
N LEU A 762 -10.24 2.88 17.21
CA LEU A 762 -11.01 1.77 16.67
C LEU A 762 -11.89 1.12 17.75
N TRP A 763 -11.32 0.87 18.93
CA TRP A 763 -12.07 0.39 20.10
C TRP A 763 -13.19 1.36 20.51
N ALA A 764 -12.91 2.66 20.53
CA ALA A 764 -13.91 3.67 20.88
C ALA A 764 -15.06 3.70 19.87
N ILE A 765 -14.75 3.68 18.56
CA ILE A 765 -15.74 3.66 17.47
C ILE A 765 -16.72 2.48 17.66
N GLN A 766 -16.22 1.27 17.96
CA GLN A 766 -17.07 0.09 18.21
C GLN A 766 -18.07 0.33 19.34
N LYS A 767 -17.63 0.95 20.42
CA LYS A 767 -18.47 1.19 21.61
C LYS A 767 -19.47 2.31 21.36
N ILE A 768 -19.04 3.39 20.69
CA ILE A 768 -19.88 4.54 20.40
C ILE A 768 -20.98 4.17 19.40
N ASP A 769 -20.62 3.53 18.27
CA ASP A 769 -21.59 3.12 17.26
C ASP A 769 -22.64 2.16 17.83
N ARG A 770 -22.19 1.16 18.61
CA ARG A 770 -23.09 0.23 19.30
C ARG A 770 -24.03 0.96 20.27
N MET A 771 -23.53 1.96 20.99
CA MET A 771 -24.32 2.73 21.96
C MET A 771 -25.35 3.62 21.24
N PHE A 772 -24.97 4.27 20.13
CA PHE A 772 -25.90 5.07 19.31
C PHE A 772 -27.05 4.21 18.79
N ILE A 773 -26.73 3.02 18.23
CA ILE A 773 -27.75 2.06 17.74
C ILE A 773 -28.65 1.59 18.89
N ARG A 774 -28.07 1.22 20.04
CA ARG A 774 -28.83 0.70 21.20
C ARG A 774 -29.81 1.73 21.75
N LEU A 775 -29.45 2.99 21.73
CA LEU A 775 -30.28 4.10 22.21
C LEU A 775 -31.26 4.64 21.15
N GLY A 776 -31.18 4.12 19.93
CA GLY A 776 -32.04 4.57 18.81
C GLY A 776 -31.79 6.04 18.43
N LEU A 777 -30.55 6.53 18.57
CA LEU A 777 -30.21 7.93 18.25
C LEU A 777 -30.31 8.18 16.75
N ARG A 778 -30.74 9.39 16.39
CA ARG A 778 -30.67 9.91 15.01
C ARG A 778 -29.25 10.29 14.62
N SER A 779 -28.45 10.72 15.59
CA SER A 779 -27.03 11.01 15.43
C SER A 779 -26.25 9.75 15.13
N VAL A 780 -25.37 9.81 14.13
CA VAL A 780 -24.63 8.63 13.64
C VAL A 780 -23.19 8.99 13.29
N ILE A 781 -22.24 8.04 13.45
CA ILE A 781 -20.89 8.18 12.92
C ILE A 781 -20.98 8.01 11.40
N VAL A 782 -20.41 8.97 10.65
CA VAL A 782 -20.39 8.97 9.18
C VAL A 782 -18.97 8.94 8.59
N GLY A 783 -17.95 9.10 9.43
CA GLY A 783 -16.56 9.06 8.96
C GLY A 783 -15.55 8.99 10.06
N GLN A 784 -14.34 8.62 9.67
CA GLN A 784 -13.15 8.61 10.51
C GLN A 784 -12.02 9.26 9.71
N ILE A 785 -11.33 10.24 10.29
CA ILE A 785 -10.23 10.99 9.67
C ILE A 785 -9.04 10.98 10.64
N HIS A 786 -7.97 10.28 10.28
CA HIS A 786 -6.77 10.14 11.12
C HIS A 786 -7.12 9.64 12.55
N ASP A 787 -7.01 10.50 13.55
CA ASP A 787 -7.30 10.19 14.95
C ASP A 787 -8.66 10.74 15.41
N SER A 788 -9.50 11.23 14.46
CA SER A 788 -10.82 11.80 14.74
C SER A 788 -11.98 10.96 14.20
N ILE A 789 -13.16 11.14 14.78
CA ILE A 789 -14.45 10.66 14.30
C ILE A 789 -15.31 11.84 13.84
N VAL A 790 -16.08 11.65 12.77
CA VAL A 790 -17.06 12.60 12.26
C VAL A 790 -18.45 12.04 12.51
N VAL A 791 -19.26 12.79 13.24
CA VAL A 791 -20.64 12.47 13.59
C VAL A 791 -21.59 13.41 12.87
N ASP A 792 -22.58 12.85 12.21
CA ASP A 792 -23.77 13.55 11.73
C ASP A 792 -24.73 13.70 12.91
N LEU A 793 -24.84 14.91 13.47
CA LEU A 793 -25.40 15.21 14.77
C LEU A 793 -26.81 15.81 14.68
N ALA A 794 -27.76 15.22 15.36
CA ALA A 794 -29.05 15.86 15.66
C ALA A 794 -28.88 16.79 16.88
N GLU A 795 -29.27 18.06 16.72
CA GLU A 795 -28.98 19.11 17.72
C GLU A 795 -29.60 18.80 19.07
N ASN A 796 -30.80 18.24 19.08
CA ASN A 796 -31.50 17.83 20.32
C ASN A 796 -30.81 16.66 21.06
N GLU A 797 -29.90 15.93 20.44
CA GLU A 797 -29.15 14.82 21.03
C GLU A 797 -27.71 15.23 21.45
N LYS A 798 -27.30 16.47 21.16
CA LYS A 798 -25.93 16.96 21.30
C LYS A 798 -25.29 16.62 22.63
N LEU A 799 -25.93 16.94 23.75
CA LEU A 799 -25.37 16.70 25.08
C LEU A 799 -25.17 15.20 25.39
N LEU A 800 -26.12 14.36 24.97
CA LEU A 800 -26.03 12.92 25.15
C LEU A 800 -24.93 12.32 24.30
N VAL A 801 -24.86 12.71 23.02
CA VAL A 801 -23.82 12.27 22.08
C VAL A 801 -22.42 12.61 22.59
N ILE A 802 -22.21 13.86 23.03
CA ILE A 802 -20.92 14.29 23.58
C ILE A 802 -20.54 13.44 24.81
N LYS A 803 -21.47 13.24 25.75
CA LYS A 803 -21.19 12.41 26.93
C LYS A 803 -20.82 10.96 26.58
N ILE A 804 -21.48 10.37 25.60
CA ILE A 804 -21.16 9.01 25.14
C ILE A 804 -19.76 8.97 24.52
N ILE A 805 -19.44 9.91 23.62
CA ILE A 805 -18.15 9.99 22.96
C ILE A 805 -17.05 10.22 24.00
N GLU A 806 -17.20 11.21 24.86
CA GLU A 806 -16.24 11.51 25.93
C GLU A 806 -15.96 10.30 26.80
N LYS A 807 -17.02 9.61 27.24
CA LYS A 807 -16.89 8.38 28.02
C LYS A 807 -16.01 7.37 27.33
N TYR A 808 -16.28 7.02 26.09
CA TYR A 808 -15.56 5.95 25.39
C TYR A 808 -14.20 6.38 24.82
N MET A 809 -14.00 7.64 24.52
CA MET A 809 -12.67 8.14 24.14
C MET A 809 -11.74 8.36 25.33
N LYS A 810 -12.25 8.67 26.53
CA LYS A 810 -11.40 8.95 27.71
C LYS A 810 -11.25 7.77 28.67
N CYS A 811 -12.18 6.80 28.70
CA CYS A 811 -12.08 5.67 29.62
C CYS A 811 -10.91 4.74 29.28
N GLN A 812 -10.53 3.92 30.23
CA GLN A 812 -9.58 2.83 30.05
C GLN A 812 -10.17 1.77 29.11
N ALA A 813 -9.43 1.39 28.06
CA ALA A 813 -9.81 0.32 27.14
C ALA A 813 -9.12 -1.02 27.50
N TRP A 814 -7.87 -0.96 27.96
CA TRP A 814 -7.04 -2.10 28.37
C TRP A 814 -6.28 -1.75 29.66
N GLU A 815 -5.79 -2.73 30.41
CA GLU A 815 -5.07 -2.51 31.70
C GLU A 815 -3.89 -1.56 31.55
N TRP A 816 -3.10 -1.70 30.49
CA TRP A 816 -1.93 -0.85 30.23
C TRP A 816 -2.28 0.56 29.70
N ASP A 817 -3.54 0.82 29.35
CA ASP A 817 -4.01 2.06 28.72
C ASP A 817 -4.42 3.15 29.74
N ASN A 818 -4.13 2.95 31.03
CA ASN A 818 -4.53 3.87 32.11
C ASN A 818 -3.37 4.72 32.69
N ILE A 819 -2.20 4.70 32.04
CA ILE A 819 -1.00 5.35 32.57
C ILE A 819 -1.01 6.85 32.31
N VAL A 820 -1.57 7.27 31.17
CA VAL A 820 -1.58 8.66 30.70
C VAL A 820 -3.02 9.12 30.47
N SER A 821 -3.35 10.32 30.97
CA SER A 821 -4.65 10.95 30.74
C SER A 821 -4.94 11.11 29.24
N LYS A 822 -6.20 11.03 28.86
CA LYS A 822 -6.66 11.24 27.48
C LYS A 822 -7.46 12.52 27.38
N GLU A 823 -7.21 13.28 26.34
CA GLU A 823 -7.93 14.51 26.04
C GLU A 823 -8.62 14.41 24.69
N THR A 824 -9.70 15.14 24.52
CA THR A 824 -10.49 15.20 23.30
C THR A 824 -10.76 16.65 22.93
N GLU A 825 -10.60 16.95 21.66
CA GLU A 825 -10.88 18.24 21.05
C GLU A 825 -12.15 18.13 20.22
N TYR A 826 -13.01 19.14 20.29
CA TYR A 826 -14.32 19.13 19.65
C TYR A 826 -14.44 20.27 18.65
N LYS A 827 -14.96 19.97 17.44
CA LYS A 827 -15.35 20.97 16.45
C LYS A 827 -16.77 20.70 15.98
N ILE A 828 -17.53 21.77 15.73
CA ILE A 828 -18.92 21.68 15.30
C ILE A 828 -19.18 22.65 14.14
N GLY A 829 -20.00 22.25 13.17
CA GLY A 829 -20.32 23.10 12.02
C GLY A 829 -21.42 22.55 11.11
N LYS A 830 -21.92 23.40 10.19
CA LYS A 830 -22.92 23.03 9.18
C LYS A 830 -22.34 22.38 7.92
N ASN A 831 -21.03 22.31 7.82
CA ASN A 831 -20.28 21.63 6.77
C ASN A 831 -18.85 21.37 7.26
N LEU A 832 -18.07 20.55 6.56
CA LEU A 832 -16.71 20.21 6.98
C LEU A 832 -15.68 21.34 6.82
N LYS A 833 -16.02 22.46 6.15
CA LYS A 833 -15.12 23.61 6.02
C LYS A 833 -15.29 24.59 7.17
N ASP A 834 -16.51 24.93 7.50
CA ASP A 834 -16.87 26.00 8.46
C ASP A 834 -17.16 25.36 9.83
N MET A 835 -16.16 24.65 10.37
CA MET A 835 -16.23 24.09 11.72
C MET A 835 -15.53 25.01 12.72
N SER A 836 -16.14 25.22 13.87
CA SER A 836 -15.60 26.01 14.99
C SER A 836 -15.31 25.12 16.20
N GLU A 837 -14.32 25.48 17.00
CA GLU A 837 -14.04 24.82 18.27
C GLU A 837 -15.26 24.90 19.21
N LEU A 838 -15.57 23.76 19.80
CA LEU A 838 -16.57 23.63 20.84
C LEU A 838 -15.88 23.41 22.17
N ARG A 839 -15.91 24.42 23.04
CA ARG A 839 -15.42 24.29 24.42
C ARG A 839 -16.56 23.73 25.29
N LEU A 840 -16.27 22.64 25.98
CA LEU A 840 -17.21 21.92 26.86
C LEU A 840 -17.11 22.38 28.30
#